data_d9b83632251f3a3eb8e63914b18c0831
#
_entry.id   d9b83632251f3a3eb8e63914b18c0831
#
_cell.length_a   1.000
_cell.length_b   1.000
_cell.length_c   1.000
_cell.angle_alpha   90.00
_cell.angle_beta   90.00
_cell.angle_gamma   90.00
#
_symmetry.space_group_name_H-M   'P 1'
#
loop_
_entity.id
_entity.type
_entity.pdbx_description
1 polymer ?
#
loop_
_entity_poly.entity_id
_entity_poly.type
_entity_poly.pdbx_seq_one_letter_code
_entity_poly.pdbx_strand_id
1 'polypeptide(L)'
;PLARINTSAFDSLLGRTYAEIGNDARTNHKCQGMTGPPPLPGATGRGGGRGGGPASYQLMETTLAGQKGKDEASLFAGIDTSLAGLAQYAGPNPPAALVAGLNAIVIEAKRAQTAFDLGDDAGTAVPIEAGLLAVRALRAQLASLPLSDDARYEIDFRLKYKERNYEDAVLIAHGITFDAVADDGLVIAGQPVKVSLYAVNRGAADVSVTSVAVEGFDAPGTCAAGPVKKDGFFTCSVDAHISKDAKLTTPYFTEKYWKHPESLAIAIYDPSVPFGVPFAASPFQATFHVKAGSVEVTRQLPVQYRYVKDVYTGDKRMELNVVPAFSVRVTPPLAVIPSAKPVAREMSVAVTNGTKAAAKATVALELPAGWKAIPASAALSFAHEDEALSARFEVTPPAGVKPGEYTLRAVVTSTATGGEKFTSGYQEIEYPHVQRRQVIKPSEAAMKVVDVKTIPGIRVGYINGVGDQVPQAIEQLGGKLTFIEQEELAGGDLSKYDVIVTGVRAYERRGDLRAYNQRLLDYASRGGTVIVQYNKMEFNQSDYGPYPAKVSGNRVSDELVPVKILVPEHPAFNFPNKIGPAAWANWVQERGLYFLGDKDAKYVDLVSMVDSFKDNPGEKLGSFVEGKTGKGRWIYLGLGLWRQLPAGTDGAYQLLANLISLPKAR
;
A
#
# COMPACT_ATOMS: atom_id res chain seq x y z
N PRO A 1 -4.38 20.47 -32.02
CA PRO A 1 -3.60 21.38 -31.16
C PRO A 1 -2.91 20.58 -30.07
N LEU A 2 -1.60 20.78 -29.91
CA LEU A 2 -0.77 20.06 -28.97
C LEU A 2 0.06 21.02 -28.14
N ALA A 3 0.00 20.89 -26.83
CA ALA A 3 1.02 21.44 -25.93
C ALA A 3 2.08 20.39 -25.64
N ARG A 4 3.36 20.75 -25.75
CA ARG A 4 4.48 19.84 -25.49
C ARG A 4 5.26 20.29 -24.29
N ILE A 5 5.47 19.39 -23.34
CA ILE A 5 6.27 19.67 -22.14
C ILE A 5 7.56 18.86 -22.21
N ASN A 6 8.69 19.55 -22.18
CA ASN A 6 9.99 18.92 -22.10
C ASN A 6 10.34 18.59 -20.65
N THR A 7 10.10 17.36 -20.24
CA THR A 7 10.44 16.85 -18.90
C THR A 7 11.93 16.52 -18.74
N SER A 8 12.70 16.53 -19.84
CA SER A 8 14.15 16.27 -19.82
C SER A 8 14.99 17.53 -19.66
N ALA A 9 14.35 18.72 -19.52
CA ALA A 9 15.07 19.93 -19.19
C ALA A 9 15.67 19.84 -17.77
N PHE A 10 16.94 20.22 -17.64
CA PHE A 10 17.61 20.29 -16.35
C PHE A 10 17.14 21.54 -15.59
N ASP A 11 16.74 21.35 -14.34
CA ASP A 11 16.38 22.42 -13.42
C ASP A 11 17.55 22.67 -12.46
N SER A 12 18.14 23.85 -12.51
CA SER A 12 19.33 24.17 -11.71
C SER A 12 19.06 24.28 -10.20
N LEU A 13 17.82 24.62 -9.81
CA LEU A 13 17.44 24.68 -8.40
C LEU A 13 17.23 23.29 -7.82
N LEU A 14 16.70 22.36 -8.60
CA LEU A 14 16.49 20.97 -8.18
C LEU A 14 17.73 20.10 -8.41
N GLY A 15 18.70 20.56 -9.22
CA GLY A 15 19.90 19.82 -9.59
C GLY A 15 19.63 18.56 -10.44
N ARG A 16 18.47 18.48 -11.09
CA ARG A 16 18.02 17.30 -11.84
C ARG A 16 16.90 17.64 -12.82
N THR A 17 16.55 16.72 -13.71
CA THR A 17 15.42 16.88 -14.62
C THR A 17 14.11 16.43 -13.98
N TYR A 18 12.98 16.96 -14.47
CA TYR A 18 11.66 16.49 -14.05
C TYR A 18 11.42 15.02 -14.40
N ALA A 19 12.02 14.53 -15.49
CA ALA A 19 11.96 13.10 -15.86
C ALA A 19 12.65 12.20 -14.82
N GLU A 20 13.78 12.63 -14.25
CA GLU A 20 14.45 11.92 -13.15
C GLU A 20 13.58 11.87 -11.89
N ILE A 21 12.95 13.00 -11.53
CA ILE A 21 12.02 13.05 -10.39
C ILE A 21 10.83 12.13 -10.62
N GLY A 22 10.24 12.17 -11.81
CA GLY A 22 9.13 11.30 -12.19
C GLY A 22 9.51 9.80 -12.18
N ASN A 23 10.74 9.49 -12.58
CA ASN A 23 11.27 8.12 -12.54
C ASN A 23 11.49 7.62 -11.11
N ASP A 24 12.03 8.47 -10.23
CA ASP A 24 12.18 8.15 -8.81
C ASP A 24 10.83 7.91 -8.14
N ALA A 25 9.86 8.80 -8.38
CA ALA A 25 8.50 8.64 -7.88
C ALA A 25 7.90 7.31 -8.35
N ARG A 26 8.08 6.96 -9.63
CA ARG A 26 7.59 5.70 -10.19
C ARG A 26 8.29 4.48 -9.61
N THR A 27 9.57 4.58 -9.24
CA THR A 27 10.34 3.48 -8.61
C THR A 27 9.71 3.06 -7.28
N ASN A 28 8.95 3.94 -6.64
CA ASN A 28 8.20 3.62 -5.42
C ASN A 28 6.94 2.77 -5.66
N HIS A 29 6.49 2.61 -6.91
CA HIS A 29 5.44 1.67 -7.29
C HIS A 29 5.97 0.24 -7.32
N LYS A 30 6.15 -0.36 -6.14
CA LYS A 30 6.83 -1.67 -5.97
C LYS A 30 6.14 -2.84 -6.70
N CYS A 31 4.84 -2.74 -6.95
CA CYS A 31 4.09 -3.76 -7.69
C CYS A 31 4.23 -3.66 -9.22
N GLN A 32 4.56 -2.48 -9.75
CA GLN A 32 4.64 -2.27 -11.21
C GLN A 32 6.08 -2.24 -11.72
N GLY A 33 7.06 -2.02 -10.84
CA GLY A 33 8.48 -1.94 -11.15
C GLY A 33 8.82 -0.87 -12.19
N MET A 34 9.94 -0.24 -12.04
CA MET A 34 10.54 0.55 -13.10
C MET A 34 11.95 0.06 -13.30
N THR A 35 12.22 -0.39 -14.49
CA THR A 35 13.55 -0.78 -14.91
C THR A 35 13.93 0.06 -16.11
N GLY A 36 14.99 0.75 -16.03
CA GLY A 36 15.54 1.54 -17.12
C GLY A 36 16.40 2.66 -16.56
N PRO A 37 17.49 3.00 -17.21
CA PRO A 37 18.25 4.18 -16.84
C PRO A 37 17.39 5.42 -16.96
N PRO A 38 17.58 6.45 -16.12
CA PRO A 38 16.93 7.74 -16.33
C PRO A 38 17.29 8.28 -17.72
N PRO A 39 16.36 8.96 -18.39
CA PRO A 39 16.64 9.54 -19.71
C PRO A 39 17.77 10.57 -19.60
N LEU A 40 18.75 10.43 -20.48
CA LEU A 40 19.83 11.40 -20.54
C LEU A 40 19.30 12.80 -20.92
N PRO A 41 19.84 13.88 -20.35
CA PRO A 41 19.48 15.23 -20.72
C PRO A 41 19.59 15.43 -22.24
N GLY A 42 18.54 15.95 -22.88
CA GLY A 42 18.50 16.16 -24.32
C GLY A 42 18.24 14.93 -25.18
N ALA A 43 18.02 13.76 -24.61
CA ALA A 43 17.68 12.56 -25.37
C ALA A 43 16.30 12.69 -26.02
N THR A 44 16.25 12.85 -27.34
CA THR A 44 15.01 12.85 -28.14
C THR A 44 14.57 11.44 -28.56
N GLY A 45 14.95 10.42 -27.80
CA GLY A 45 14.87 9.03 -28.17
C GLY A 45 13.44 8.52 -28.46
N ARG A 46 13.22 8.05 -29.66
CA ARG A 46 12.09 7.20 -30.10
C ARG A 46 12.21 5.77 -29.53
N GLY A 47 12.58 5.62 -28.28
CA GLY A 47 12.59 4.34 -27.60
C GLY A 47 11.22 4.08 -26.98
N GLY A 48 10.52 3.04 -27.39
CA GLY A 48 9.20 2.63 -26.89
C GLY A 48 9.16 2.19 -25.42
N GLY A 49 10.06 2.73 -24.58
CA GLY A 49 10.01 2.61 -23.13
C GLY A 49 9.23 3.78 -22.54
N ARG A 50 8.41 3.53 -21.54
CA ARG A 50 7.61 4.51 -20.80
C ARG A 50 8.52 5.45 -19.99
N GLY A 51 9.19 6.39 -20.63
CA GLY A 51 10.02 7.38 -19.95
C GLY A 51 10.95 8.11 -20.90
N GLY A 52 10.87 9.43 -21.01
CA GLY A 52 11.93 10.28 -21.52
C GLY A 52 11.73 10.99 -22.85
N GLY A 53 10.51 11.11 -23.36
CA GLY A 53 10.19 12.05 -24.45
C GLY A 53 9.33 13.23 -23.93
N PRO A 54 9.24 14.32 -24.69
CA PRO A 54 8.33 15.40 -24.34
C PRO A 54 6.90 14.84 -24.25
N ALA A 55 6.24 15.10 -23.11
CA ALA A 55 4.83 14.78 -22.95
C ALA A 55 4.02 15.72 -23.86
N SER A 56 3.10 15.13 -24.64
CA SER A 56 2.21 15.88 -25.54
C SER A 56 0.79 15.82 -24.99
N TYR A 57 0.16 16.98 -24.86
CA TYR A 57 -1.21 17.11 -24.37
C TYR A 57 -2.07 17.76 -25.45
N GLN A 58 -3.29 17.25 -25.61
CA GLN A 58 -4.26 17.81 -26.54
C GLN A 58 -5.34 18.55 -25.77
N LEU A 59 -5.61 19.80 -26.16
CA LEU A 59 -6.72 20.58 -25.63
C LEU A 59 -8.04 19.97 -26.16
N MET A 60 -8.87 19.41 -25.26
CA MET A 60 -10.15 18.81 -25.59
C MET A 60 -11.27 19.85 -25.56
N GLU A 61 -11.33 20.64 -24.49
CA GLU A 61 -12.35 21.67 -24.27
C GLU A 61 -11.72 22.94 -23.69
N THR A 62 -12.28 24.10 -24.05
CA THR A 62 -11.88 25.40 -23.52
C THR A 62 -13.05 26.38 -23.56
N THR A 63 -13.14 27.24 -22.57
CA THR A 63 -14.02 28.41 -22.53
C THR A 63 -13.35 29.67 -23.05
N LEU A 64 -12.04 29.63 -23.33
CA LEU A 64 -11.29 30.78 -23.84
C LEU A 64 -11.57 31.00 -25.33
N ALA A 65 -12.04 32.18 -25.67
CA ALA A 65 -12.35 32.53 -27.04
C ALA A 65 -11.11 32.44 -27.93
N GLY A 66 -11.27 31.84 -29.12
CA GLY A 66 -10.20 31.72 -30.12
C GLY A 66 -9.07 30.74 -29.82
N GLN A 67 -9.11 30.00 -28.74
CA GLN A 67 -8.09 29.02 -28.35
C GLN A 67 -8.30 27.63 -28.99
N LYS A 68 -9.55 27.30 -29.26
CA LYS A 68 -9.91 26.01 -29.85
C LYS A 68 -9.23 25.82 -31.23
N GLY A 69 -8.54 24.69 -31.39
CA GLY A 69 -7.90 24.31 -32.64
C GLY A 69 -6.50 24.93 -32.88
N LYS A 70 -5.92 25.66 -31.95
CA LYS A 70 -4.57 26.20 -32.04
C LYS A 70 -3.58 25.36 -31.26
N ASP A 71 -2.34 25.29 -31.74
CA ASP A 71 -1.21 24.76 -30.96
C ASP A 71 -0.87 25.74 -29.84
N GLU A 72 -0.48 25.21 -28.70
CA GLU A 72 -0.23 25.98 -27.49
C GLU A 72 1.22 25.83 -27.06
N ALA A 73 1.84 26.95 -26.69
CA ALA A 73 3.22 26.99 -26.20
C ALA A 73 3.33 26.41 -24.77
N SER A 74 2.25 26.40 -24.02
CA SER A 74 2.18 25.85 -22.67
C SER A 74 0.76 25.41 -22.34
N LEU A 75 0.58 24.61 -21.27
CA LEU A 75 -0.75 24.22 -20.74
C LEU A 75 -1.53 25.42 -20.18
N PHE A 76 -0.86 26.55 -19.97
CA PHE A 76 -1.44 27.78 -19.42
C PHE A 76 -1.61 28.86 -20.48
N ALA A 77 -1.52 28.50 -21.78
CA ALA A 77 -1.68 29.50 -22.86
C ALA A 77 -3.04 30.19 -22.75
N GLY A 78 -3.04 31.51 -22.75
CA GLY A 78 -4.25 32.34 -22.60
C GLY A 78 -4.77 32.48 -21.16
N ILE A 79 -4.09 31.90 -20.17
CA ILE A 79 -4.43 32.02 -18.74
C ILE A 79 -3.34 32.89 -18.07
N ASP A 80 -3.75 33.99 -17.44
CA ASP A 80 -2.84 34.77 -16.58
C ASP A 80 -2.64 34.05 -15.26
N THR A 81 -1.47 33.44 -15.07
CA THR A 81 -1.09 32.70 -13.84
C THR A 81 -0.34 33.59 -12.84
N SER A 82 -0.18 34.90 -13.12
CA SER A 82 0.46 35.84 -12.21
C SER A 82 -0.43 36.16 -11.00
N LEU A 83 0.20 36.59 -9.91
CA LEU A 83 -0.55 37.07 -8.74
C LEU A 83 -1.38 38.32 -9.09
N ALA A 84 -0.87 39.23 -9.94
CA ALA A 84 -1.59 40.39 -10.42
C ALA A 84 -2.85 40.00 -11.20
N GLY A 85 -2.82 38.87 -11.91
CA GLY A 85 -3.94 38.31 -12.65
C GLY A 85 -5.16 37.96 -11.78
N LEU A 86 -5.02 37.86 -10.46
CA LEU A 86 -6.14 37.64 -9.55
C LEU A 86 -7.18 38.81 -9.64
N ALA A 87 -6.77 40.00 -10.12
CA ALA A 87 -7.68 41.12 -10.35
C ALA A 87 -8.81 40.76 -11.33
N GLN A 88 -8.60 39.81 -12.26
CA GLN A 88 -9.61 39.36 -13.23
C GLN A 88 -10.90 38.84 -12.59
N TYR A 89 -10.85 38.22 -11.39
CA TYR A 89 -12.02 37.74 -10.67
C TYR A 89 -12.98 38.88 -10.27
N ALA A 90 -12.45 40.10 -10.16
CA ALA A 90 -13.27 41.28 -9.89
C ALA A 90 -13.96 41.85 -11.14
N GLY A 91 -13.83 41.20 -12.30
CA GLY A 91 -14.43 41.64 -13.56
C GLY A 91 -13.58 42.69 -14.32
N PRO A 92 -14.17 43.36 -15.35
CA PRO A 92 -13.43 44.21 -16.24
C PRO A 92 -12.91 45.50 -15.60
N ASN A 93 -13.47 45.95 -14.48
CA ASN A 93 -13.10 47.13 -13.75
C ASN A 93 -12.76 46.79 -12.28
N PRO A 94 -11.63 46.12 -12.01
CA PRO A 94 -11.27 45.76 -10.66
C PRO A 94 -11.05 46.99 -9.77
N PRO A 95 -11.40 46.95 -8.47
CA PRO A 95 -11.15 48.05 -7.54
C PRO A 95 -9.65 48.43 -7.52
N ALA A 96 -9.37 49.72 -7.59
CA ALA A 96 -7.99 50.21 -7.61
C ALA A 96 -7.16 49.76 -6.40
N ALA A 97 -7.80 49.68 -5.23
CA ALA A 97 -7.16 49.19 -4.01
C ALA A 97 -6.78 47.67 -4.11
N LEU A 98 -7.57 46.83 -4.79
CA LEU A 98 -7.23 45.43 -5.07
C LEU A 98 -5.97 45.37 -5.95
N VAL A 99 -5.98 46.08 -7.05
CA VAL A 99 -4.84 46.14 -8.00
C VAL A 99 -3.57 46.64 -7.32
N ALA A 100 -3.65 47.71 -6.54
CA ALA A 100 -2.54 48.25 -5.77
C ALA A 100 -1.98 47.24 -4.75
N GLY A 101 -2.86 46.55 -4.00
CA GLY A 101 -2.46 45.53 -3.03
C GLY A 101 -1.78 44.34 -3.69
N LEU A 102 -2.31 43.81 -4.79
CA LEU A 102 -1.68 42.73 -5.55
C LEU A 102 -0.30 43.12 -6.09
N ASN A 103 -0.17 44.33 -6.63
CA ASN A 103 1.09 44.84 -7.14
C ASN A 103 2.13 45.03 -6.01
N ALA A 104 1.72 45.48 -4.82
CA ALA A 104 2.62 45.62 -3.67
C ALA A 104 3.24 44.25 -3.31
N ILE A 105 2.46 43.19 -3.30
CA ILE A 105 2.95 41.84 -3.03
C ILE A 105 3.95 41.39 -4.11
N VAL A 106 3.65 41.63 -5.39
CA VAL A 106 4.53 41.29 -6.53
C VAL A 106 5.85 42.05 -6.47
N ILE A 107 5.83 43.33 -6.08
CA ILE A 107 7.04 44.15 -5.93
C ILE A 107 7.97 43.55 -4.88
N GLU A 108 7.44 43.19 -3.71
CA GLU A 108 8.25 42.64 -2.64
C GLU A 108 8.78 41.23 -3.01
N ALA A 109 8.01 40.41 -3.70
CA ALA A 109 8.48 39.10 -4.20
C ALA A 109 9.68 39.30 -5.19
N LYS A 110 9.59 40.25 -6.08
CA LYS A 110 10.69 40.54 -7.02
C LYS A 110 11.93 41.09 -6.31
N ARG A 111 11.75 41.93 -5.29
CA ARG A 111 12.86 42.43 -4.47
C ARG A 111 13.57 41.30 -3.74
N ALA A 112 12.79 40.37 -3.14
CA ALA A 112 13.31 39.19 -2.47
C ALA A 112 14.10 38.32 -3.47
N GLN A 113 13.54 38.05 -4.64
CA GLN A 113 14.22 37.29 -5.69
C GLN A 113 15.54 37.92 -6.11
N THR A 114 15.56 39.26 -6.33
CA THR A 114 16.78 39.98 -6.71
C THR A 114 17.88 39.87 -5.67
N ALA A 115 17.55 40.02 -4.38
CA ALA A 115 18.50 39.83 -3.29
C ALA A 115 19.03 38.39 -3.21
N PHE A 116 18.15 37.41 -3.33
CA PHE A 116 18.50 36.01 -3.35
C PHE A 116 19.45 35.65 -4.52
N ASP A 117 19.14 36.13 -5.73
CA ASP A 117 19.94 35.86 -6.92
C ASP A 117 21.35 36.48 -6.81
N LEU A 118 21.52 37.53 -6.00
CA LEU A 118 22.80 38.16 -5.67
C LEU A 118 23.53 37.46 -4.52
N GLY A 119 22.94 36.42 -3.89
CA GLY A 119 23.50 35.75 -2.74
C GLY A 119 23.43 36.54 -1.43
N ASP A 120 22.55 37.55 -1.36
CA ASP A 120 22.32 38.37 -0.17
C ASP A 120 21.20 37.76 0.68
N ASP A 121 21.56 36.75 1.50
CA ASP A 121 20.60 36.05 2.37
C ASP A 121 19.94 37.01 3.38
N ALA A 122 20.70 37.92 3.95
CA ALA A 122 20.19 38.91 4.92
C ALA A 122 19.24 39.92 4.25
N GLY A 123 19.61 40.39 3.07
CA GLY A 123 18.80 41.31 2.25
C GLY A 123 17.54 40.65 1.69
N THR A 124 17.51 39.33 1.60
CA THR A 124 16.34 38.54 1.12
C THR A 124 15.22 38.51 2.17
N ALA A 125 15.52 38.45 3.46
CA ALA A 125 14.53 38.36 4.52
C ALA A 125 13.59 39.58 4.59
N VAL A 126 14.13 40.80 4.47
CA VAL A 126 13.36 42.05 4.62
C VAL A 126 12.19 42.17 3.61
N PRO A 127 12.39 42.00 2.30
CA PRO A 127 11.26 42.05 1.35
C PRO A 127 10.30 40.85 1.48
N ILE A 128 10.74 39.67 1.98
CA ILE A 128 9.83 38.56 2.31
C ILE A 128 8.88 38.94 3.44
N GLU A 129 9.42 39.56 4.51
CA GLU A 129 8.60 40.07 5.62
C GLU A 129 7.61 41.14 5.13
N ALA A 130 8.07 42.11 4.33
CA ALA A 130 7.21 43.14 3.75
C ALA A 130 6.12 42.55 2.87
N GLY A 131 6.45 41.54 2.06
CA GLY A 131 5.49 40.79 1.25
C GLY A 131 4.42 40.07 2.09
N LEU A 132 4.81 39.46 3.17
CA LEU A 132 3.84 38.83 4.13
C LEU A 132 2.88 39.86 4.70
N LEU A 133 3.39 41.03 5.11
CA LEU A 133 2.58 42.13 5.61
C LEU A 133 1.62 42.64 4.55
N ALA A 134 2.08 42.77 3.29
CA ALA A 134 1.24 43.19 2.17
C ALA A 134 0.11 42.18 1.86
N VAL A 135 0.39 40.89 1.89
CA VAL A 135 -0.65 39.84 1.74
C VAL A 135 -1.69 39.96 2.83
N ARG A 136 -1.28 40.07 4.10
CA ARG A 136 -2.17 40.15 5.27
C ARG A 136 -3.00 41.45 5.19
N ALA A 137 -2.40 42.56 4.84
CA ALA A 137 -3.11 43.82 4.69
C ALA A 137 -4.17 43.77 3.59
N LEU A 138 -3.86 43.17 2.44
CA LEU A 138 -4.83 43.02 1.35
C LEU A 138 -5.97 42.08 1.76
N ARG A 139 -5.69 40.97 2.38
CA ARG A 139 -6.73 40.04 2.87
C ARG A 139 -7.69 40.71 3.85
N ALA A 140 -7.14 41.49 4.79
CA ALA A 140 -7.96 42.24 5.75
C ALA A 140 -8.87 43.28 5.07
N GLN A 141 -8.47 43.82 3.93
CA GLN A 141 -9.24 44.83 3.18
C GLN A 141 -10.33 44.20 2.30
N LEU A 142 -10.24 42.94 1.91
CA LEU A 142 -11.17 42.30 0.95
C LEU A 142 -12.63 42.42 1.35
N ALA A 143 -12.95 42.40 2.63
CA ALA A 143 -14.34 42.54 3.11
C ALA A 143 -14.94 43.92 2.81
N SER A 144 -14.12 44.97 2.70
CA SER A 144 -14.54 46.35 2.44
C SER A 144 -14.53 46.72 0.96
N LEU A 145 -13.95 45.86 0.10
CA LEU A 145 -13.90 46.14 -1.34
C LEU A 145 -15.22 45.79 -2.03
N PRO A 146 -15.62 46.54 -3.06
CA PRO A 146 -16.84 46.27 -3.85
C PRO A 146 -16.62 45.06 -4.77
N LEU A 147 -16.63 43.84 -4.18
CA LEU A 147 -16.46 42.59 -4.84
C LEU A 147 -17.72 41.71 -4.63
N SER A 148 -18.08 40.92 -5.63
CA SER A 148 -19.04 39.85 -5.43
C SER A 148 -18.50 38.81 -4.43
N ASP A 149 -19.38 38.01 -3.84
CA ASP A 149 -18.99 36.98 -2.88
C ASP A 149 -18.09 35.93 -3.54
N ASP A 150 -18.37 35.54 -4.79
CA ASP A 150 -17.56 34.62 -5.57
C ASP A 150 -16.16 35.20 -5.83
N ALA A 151 -16.09 36.46 -6.27
CA ALA A 151 -14.80 37.11 -6.50
C ALA A 151 -13.96 37.22 -5.21
N ARG A 152 -14.61 37.60 -4.11
CA ARG A 152 -13.96 37.66 -2.80
C ARG A 152 -13.45 36.31 -2.36
N TYR A 153 -14.24 35.24 -2.50
CA TYR A 153 -13.85 33.90 -2.20
C TYR A 153 -12.63 33.45 -3.03
N GLU A 154 -12.70 33.61 -4.35
CA GLU A 154 -11.64 33.17 -5.27
C GLU A 154 -10.32 33.90 -5.01
N ILE A 155 -10.37 35.19 -4.70
CA ILE A 155 -9.17 36.01 -4.40
C ILE A 155 -8.64 35.61 -3.00
N ASP A 156 -9.47 35.58 -1.96
CA ASP A 156 -9.01 35.26 -0.59
C ASP A 156 -8.45 33.84 -0.49
N PHE A 157 -9.10 32.87 -1.13
CA PHE A 157 -8.60 31.50 -1.17
C PHE A 157 -7.14 31.43 -1.67
N ARG A 158 -6.82 32.12 -2.75
CA ARG A 158 -5.46 32.14 -3.32
C ARG A 158 -4.49 32.97 -2.49
N LEU A 159 -4.94 34.11 -1.95
CA LEU A 159 -4.12 34.92 -1.07
C LEU A 159 -3.81 34.20 0.26
N LYS A 160 -4.74 33.45 0.80
CA LYS A 160 -4.52 32.58 1.99
C LYS A 160 -3.42 31.55 1.72
N TYR A 161 -3.40 31.00 0.51
CA TYR A 161 -2.34 30.08 0.11
C TYR A 161 -0.99 30.81 -0.03
N LYS A 162 -0.99 32.04 -0.58
CA LYS A 162 0.21 32.86 -0.68
C LYS A 162 0.72 33.33 0.68
N GLU A 163 -0.16 33.62 1.63
CA GLU A 163 0.24 33.93 3.00
C GLU A 163 1.07 32.80 3.60
N ARG A 164 0.60 31.54 3.48
CA ARG A 164 1.36 30.37 3.93
C ARG A 164 2.73 30.27 3.24
N ASN A 165 2.79 30.49 1.92
CA ASN A 165 4.07 30.48 1.20
C ASN A 165 5.03 31.56 1.74
N TYR A 166 4.54 32.75 2.07
CA TYR A 166 5.35 33.80 2.68
C TYR A 166 5.78 33.45 4.11
N GLU A 167 4.91 32.86 4.91
CA GLU A 167 5.27 32.37 6.25
C GLU A 167 6.39 31.33 6.17
N ASP A 168 6.30 30.37 5.24
CA ASP A 168 7.35 29.40 4.98
C ASP A 168 8.66 30.09 4.54
N ALA A 169 8.55 31.06 3.63
CA ALA A 169 9.71 31.81 3.16
C ALA A 169 10.39 32.64 4.27
N VAL A 170 9.62 33.26 5.18
CA VAL A 170 10.15 33.95 6.37
C VAL A 170 10.96 32.99 7.23
N LEU A 171 10.41 31.80 7.54
CA LEU A 171 11.10 30.81 8.35
C LEU A 171 12.39 30.31 7.71
N ILE A 172 12.37 30.10 6.39
CA ILE A 172 13.56 29.67 5.61
C ILE A 172 14.61 30.80 5.60
N ALA A 173 14.22 32.03 5.29
CA ALA A 173 15.13 33.17 5.22
C ALA A 173 15.79 33.49 6.57
N HIS A 174 15.08 33.23 7.67
CA HIS A 174 15.60 33.36 9.01
C HIS A 174 16.26 32.06 9.54
N GLY A 175 16.40 31.01 8.72
CA GLY A 175 17.06 29.77 9.09
C GLY A 175 16.42 29.05 10.28
N ILE A 176 15.10 29.16 10.45
CA ILE A 176 14.37 28.61 11.58
C ILE A 176 13.81 27.24 11.22
N THR A 177 14.09 26.25 12.06
CA THR A 177 13.53 24.91 11.98
C THR A 177 12.90 24.49 13.30
N PHE A 178 11.87 23.65 13.23
CA PHE A 178 11.12 23.18 14.38
C PHE A 178 11.11 21.66 14.45
N ASP A 179 11.00 21.14 15.68
CA ASP A 179 10.78 19.73 15.95
C ASP A 179 9.84 19.56 17.15
N ALA A 180 8.96 18.55 17.08
CA ALA A 180 8.07 18.15 18.15
C ALA A 180 8.12 16.63 18.26
N VAL A 181 8.82 16.12 19.27
CA VAL A 181 9.16 14.70 19.40
C VAL A 181 8.59 14.13 20.68
N ALA A 182 7.79 13.08 20.56
CA ALA A 182 7.32 12.29 21.68
C ALA A 182 8.30 11.15 22.00
N ASP A 183 8.25 10.66 23.22
CA ASP A 183 9.04 9.54 23.71
C ASP A 183 8.45 8.17 23.32
N ASP A 184 7.28 8.15 22.65
CA ASP A 184 6.62 6.95 22.14
C ASP A 184 5.84 7.25 20.86
N GLY A 185 5.62 6.21 20.03
CA GLY A 185 4.91 6.31 18.74
C GLY A 185 3.63 5.51 18.65
N LEU A 186 3.55 4.38 19.37
CA LEU A 186 2.37 3.51 19.46
C LEU A 186 1.74 3.68 20.86
N VAL A 187 0.88 4.66 20.96
CA VAL A 187 0.34 5.08 22.27
C VAL A 187 -1.02 4.43 22.54
N ILE A 188 -1.33 4.20 23.80
CA ILE A 188 -2.63 3.69 24.25
C ILE A 188 -3.44 4.75 24.97
N ALA A 189 -4.75 4.59 25.04
CA ALA A 189 -5.63 5.49 25.79
C ALA A 189 -5.23 5.59 27.27
N GLY A 190 -5.13 6.83 27.78
CA GLY A 190 -4.73 7.12 29.15
C GLY A 190 -3.22 7.06 29.44
N GLN A 191 -2.38 6.79 28.44
CA GLN A 191 -0.94 6.70 28.59
C GLN A 191 -0.30 8.08 28.82
N PRO A 192 0.69 8.21 29.74
CA PRO A 192 1.55 9.39 29.81
C PRO A 192 2.51 9.41 28.61
N VAL A 193 2.74 10.60 28.06
CA VAL A 193 3.67 10.85 26.95
C VAL A 193 4.43 12.12 27.22
N LYS A 194 5.74 12.11 27.05
CA LYS A 194 6.58 13.30 27.11
C LYS A 194 6.83 13.85 25.72
N VAL A 195 6.41 15.10 25.48
CA VAL A 195 6.64 15.80 24.21
C VAL A 195 7.77 16.80 24.39
N SER A 196 8.85 16.64 23.64
CA SER A 196 9.99 17.54 23.57
C SER A 196 9.88 18.43 22.34
N LEU A 197 10.01 19.72 22.52
CA LEU A 197 9.77 20.77 21.53
C LEU A 197 11.06 21.55 21.31
N TYR A 198 11.39 21.79 20.05
CA TYR A 198 12.61 22.47 19.66
C TYR A 198 12.32 23.53 18.59
N ALA A 199 12.95 24.70 18.73
CA ALA A 199 13.10 25.68 17.64
C ALA A 199 14.58 26.01 17.53
N VAL A 200 15.15 25.83 16.33
CA VAL A 200 16.59 26.03 16.07
C VAL A 200 16.74 27.19 15.12
N ASN A 201 17.62 28.13 15.43
CA ASN A 201 17.94 29.29 14.60
C ASN A 201 19.36 29.15 14.04
N ARG A 202 19.45 29.00 12.72
CA ARG A 202 20.71 28.99 11.94
C ARG A 202 20.88 30.21 11.07
N GLY A 203 19.98 31.18 11.22
CA GLY A 203 20.00 32.44 10.47
C GLY A 203 20.96 33.46 11.02
N ALA A 204 20.97 34.63 10.38
CA ALA A 204 21.90 35.74 10.67
C ALA A 204 21.49 36.56 11.90
N ALA A 205 20.21 36.53 12.29
CA ALA A 205 19.64 37.38 13.34
C ALA A 205 18.97 36.56 14.45
N ASP A 206 18.85 37.15 15.63
CA ASP A 206 18.08 36.56 16.75
C ASP A 206 16.58 36.58 16.41
N VAL A 207 15.88 35.53 16.81
CA VAL A 207 14.42 35.41 16.76
C VAL A 207 13.86 35.12 18.14
N SER A 208 12.56 35.14 18.32
CA SER A 208 11.94 34.77 19.60
C SER A 208 10.73 33.87 19.39
N VAL A 209 10.67 32.79 20.14
CA VAL A 209 9.45 32.02 20.32
C VAL A 209 8.56 32.78 21.31
N THR A 210 7.40 33.23 20.83
CA THR A 210 6.45 34.02 21.64
C THR A 210 5.50 33.11 22.45
N SER A 211 5.16 31.96 21.91
CA SER A 211 4.45 30.88 22.60
C SER A 211 4.57 29.55 21.89
N VAL A 212 4.38 28.44 22.61
CA VAL A 212 4.18 27.12 22.04
C VAL A 212 2.99 26.47 22.72
N ALA A 213 2.09 25.89 21.92
CA ALA A 213 0.97 25.10 22.40
C ALA A 213 1.09 23.66 21.88
N VAL A 214 0.74 22.69 22.74
CA VAL A 214 0.64 21.26 22.39
C VAL A 214 -0.81 20.85 22.59
N GLU A 215 -1.43 20.30 21.55
CA GLU A 215 -2.84 19.99 21.49
C GLU A 215 -3.10 18.53 21.11
N GLY A 216 -4.33 18.04 21.33
CA GLY A 216 -4.75 16.67 21.03
C GLY A 216 -4.59 15.69 22.19
N PHE A 217 -4.03 16.12 23.32
CA PHE A 217 -3.90 15.37 24.57
C PHE A 217 -5.08 15.68 25.50
N ASP A 218 -5.15 15.00 26.67
CA ASP A 218 -6.23 15.20 27.66
C ASP A 218 -6.29 16.64 28.21
N ALA A 219 -5.14 17.31 28.24
CA ALA A 219 -5.03 18.73 28.58
C ALA A 219 -4.04 19.41 27.62
N PRO A 220 -4.31 20.68 27.24
CA PRO A 220 -3.35 21.46 26.47
C PRO A 220 -2.08 21.71 27.28
N GLY A 221 -0.92 21.52 26.63
CA GLY A 221 0.38 21.88 27.16
C GLY A 221 0.89 23.19 26.58
N THR A 222 1.56 24.00 27.35
CA THR A 222 2.16 25.25 26.88
C THR A 222 3.59 25.41 27.36
N CYS A 223 4.38 26.15 26.61
CA CYS A 223 5.73 26.55 26.99
C CYS A 223 5.85 28.06 27.07
N ALA A 224 6.67 28.51 28.02
CA ALA A 224 6.98 29.92 28.17
C ALA A 224 7.75 30.45 26.96
N ALA A 225 7.54 31.73 26.60
CA ALA A 225 8.30 32.43 25.60
C ALA A 225 9.80 32.44 25.89
N GLY A 226 10.61 32.51 24.83
CA GLY A 226 12.05 32.62 24.99
C GLY A 226 12.77 33.06 23.71
N PRO A 227 13.93 33.73 23.86
CA PRO A 227 14.75 34.10 22.72
C PRO A 227 15.45 32.89 22.13
N VAL A 228 15.63 32.89 20.83
CA VAL A 228 16.44 31.92 20.06
C VAL A 228 17.56 32.69 19.42
N LYS A 229 18.71 32.70 20.03
CA LYS A 229 19.90 33.41 19.56
C LYS A 229 20.36 32.82 18.21
N LYS A 230 21.11 33.63 17.45
CA LYS A 230 21.84 33.11 16.29
C LYS A 230 22.66 31.88 16.68
N ASP A 231 22.59 30.82 15.88
CA ASP A 231 23.24 29.51 16.12
C ASP A 231 22.81 28.82 17.42
N GLY A 232 21.69 29.26 18.00
CA GLY A 232 21.12 28.71 19.22
C GLY A 232 19.83 27.93 18.99
N PHE A 233 19.27 27.48 20.10
CA PHE A 233 18.00 26.79 20.09
C PHE A 233 17.14 27.14 21.31
N PHE A 234 15.85 27.02 21.13
CA PHE A 234 14.84 26.97 22.18
C PHE A 234 14.47 25.52 22.43
N THR A 235 14.29 25.14 23.66
CA THR A 235 13.77 23.82 24.04
C THR A 235 12.77 23.92 25.17
N CYS A 236 11.77 23.06 25.10
CA CYS A 236 10.77 22.90 26.16
C CYS A 236 10.27 21.45 26.15
N SER A 237 9.81 20.97 27.30
CA SER A 237 9.14 19.66 27.40
C SER A 237 7.79 19.80 28.07
N VAL A 238 6.82 19.05 27.56
CA VAL A 238 5.47 18.96 28.11
C VAL A 238 5.20 17.50 28.47
N ASP A 239 4.85 17.28 29.74
CA ASP A 239 4.32 15.99 30.19
C ASP A 239 2.81 16.00 29.92
N ALA A 240 2.37 15.14 29.02
CA ALA A 240 0.99 15.05 28.53
C ALA A 240 0.45 13.63 28.75
N HIS A 241 -0.86 13.47 28.60
CA HIS A 241 -1.50 12.16 28.61
C HIS A 241 -2.39 12.00 27.38
N ILE A 242 -2.39 10.82 26.81
CA ILE A 242 -3.38 10.45 25.79
C ILE A 242 -4.74 10.39 26.45
N SER A 243 -5.75 11.02 25.85
CA SER A 243 -7.11 10.98 26.39
C SER A 243 -7.57 9.53 26.58
N LYS A 244 -8.29 9.26 27.68
CA LYS A 244 -8.91 7.94 27.93
C LYS A 244 -9.94 7.57 26.85
N ASP A 245 -10.54 8.59 26.21
CA ASP A 245 -11.52 8.44 25.14
C ASP A 245 -10.88 8.53 23.75
N ALA A 246 -9.54 8.47 23.65
CA ALA A 246 -8.82 8.56 22.38
C ALA A 246 -9.25 7.43 21.44
N LYS A 247 -9.66 7.82 20.23
CA LYS A 247 -10.04 6.85 19.19
C LYS A 247 -8.81 6.19 18.61
N LEU A 248 -8.92 4.89 18.29
CA LEU A 248 -7.87 4.16 17.62
C LEU A 248 -7.55 4.80 16.27
N THR A 249 -6.25 4.93 15.97
CA THR A 249 -5.80 5.44 14.67
C THR A 249 -5.93 4.33 13.63
N THR A 250 -6.85 4.53 12.69
CA THR A 250 -7.14 3.57 11.61
C THR A 250 -7.54 4.35 10.35
N PRO A 251 -7.39 3.75 9.15
CA PRO A 251 -7.89 4.40 7.95
C PRO A 251 -9.42 4.55 7.97
N TYR A 252 -9.90 5.51 7.22
CA TYR A 252 -11.32 5.83 7.12
C TYR A 252 -12.15 4.80 6.37
N PHE A 253 -11.56 4.05 5.44
CA PHE A 253 -12.28 3.01 4.72
C PHE A 253 -12.63 1.85 5.67
N THR A 254 -13.84 1.36 5.55
CA THR A 254 -14.39 0.30 6.41
C THR A 254 -13.93 -1.09 5.95
N GLU A 255 -14.06 -2.10 6.82
CA GLU A 255 -13.81 -3.49 6.45
C GLU A 255 -14.69 -4.00 5.31
N LYS A 256 -15.90 -3.43 5.14
CA LYS A 256 -16.81 -3.79 4.05
C LYS A 256 -16.20 -3.52 2.68
N TYR A 257 -15.29 -2.56 2.57
CA TYR A 257 -14.56 -2.29 1.35
C TYR A 257 -13.82 -3.52 0.80
N TRP A 258 -13.20 -4.29 1.68
CA TRP A 258 -12.44 -5.48 1.29
C TRP A 258 -13.31 -6.73 1.11
N LYS A 259 -14.45 -6.80 1.81
CA LYS A 259 -15.39 -7.93 1.75
C LYS A 259 -16.37 -7.83 0.57
N HIS A 260 -16.65 -6.62 0.13
CA HIS A 260 -17.63 -6.33 -0.93
C HIS A 260 -17.07 -5.29 -1.91
N PRO A 261 -16.00 -5.63 -2.66
CA PRO A 261 -15.36 -4.69 -3.59
C PRO A 261 -16.27 -4.25 -4.73
N GLU A 262 -17.33 -5.02 -5.04
CA GLU A 262 -18.39 -4.65 -5.99
C GLU A 262 -19.27 -3.48 -5.52
N SER A 263 -19.31 -3.24 -4.22
CA SER A 263 -20.04 -2.13 -3.64
C SER A 263 -19.18 -0.87 -3.61
N LEU A 264 -19.04 -0.19 -4.74
CA LEU A 264 -18.43 1.15 -4.82
C LEU A 264 -19.30 2.23 -4.18
N ALA A 265 -20.35 1.84 -3.45
CA ALA A 265 -21.21 2.78 -2.76
C ALA A 265 -20.40 3.51 -1.66
N ILE A 266 -20.61 4.81 -1.55
CA ILE A 266 -20.02 5.69 -0.51
C ILE A 266 -20.23 5.14 0.91
N ALA A 267 -21.22 4.28 1.11
CA ALA A 267 -21.50 3.63 2.39
C ALA A 267 -20.39 2.71 2.94
N ILE A 268 -19.38 2.36 2.13
CA ILE A 268 -18.20 1.63 2.62
C ILE A 268 -17.20 2.53 3.36
N TYR A 269 -17.31 3.85 3.19
CA TYR A 269 -16.54 4.85 3.90
C TYR A 269 -17.34 5.39 5.09
N ASP A 270 -16.64 5.85 6.11
CA ASP A 270 -17.27 6.59 7.19
C ASP A 270 -17.82 7.91 6.63
N PRO A 271 -19.14 8.20 6.71
CA PRO A 271 -19.72 9.40 6.14
C PRO A 271 -19.28 10.69 6.84
N SER A 272 -18.67 10.60 8.02
CA SER A 272 -18.13 11.75 8.76
C SER A 272 -16.75 12.20 8.26
N VAL A 273 -16.16 11.48 7.32
CA VAL A 273 -14.79 11.73 6.85
C VAL A 273 -14.76 12.53 5.55
N PRO A 274 -13.77 13.41 5.37
CA PRO A 274 -13.57 14.11 4.10
C PRO A 274 -13.31 13.11 2.96
N PHE A 275 -13.99 13.27 1.86
CA PHE A 275 -13.82 12.44 0.68
C PHE A 275 -12.36 12.49 0.16
N GLY A 276 -11.83 11.32 -0.19
CA GLY A 276 -10.50 11.21 -0.80
C GLY A 276 -9.32 11.19 0.19
N VAL A 277 -9.57 11.32 1.48
CA VAL A 277 -8.51 11.27 2.51
C VAL A 277 -8.52 9.89 3.18
N PRO A 278 -7.44 9.08 3.04
CA PRO A 278 -7.41 7.72 3.60
C PRO A 278 -7.26 7.69 5.13
N PHE A 279 -6.61 8.69 5.72
CA PHE A 279 -6.41 8.83 7.17
C PHE A 279 -6.74 10.24 7.63
N ALA A 280 -7.20 10.39 8.87
CA ALA A 280 -7.29 11.68 9.54
C ALA A 280 -5.90 12.31 9.69
N ALA A 281 -5.83 13.64 9.72
CA ALA A 281 -4.67 14.32 10.25
C ALA A 281 -4.45 13.90 11.72
N SER A 282 -3.18 13.80 12.14
CA SER A 282 -2.88 13.51 13.54
C SER A 282 -3.54 14.55 14.46
N PRO A 283 -4.26 14.15 15.50
CA PRO A 283 -4.80 15.10 16.48
C PRO A 283 -3.71 15.75 17.35
N PHE A 284 -2.55 15.10 17.44
CA PHE A 284 -1.43 15.52 18.29
C PHE A 284 -0.59 16.55 17.55
N GLN A 285 -0.78 17.83 17.87
CA GLN A 285 -0.16 18.95 17.16
C GLN A 285 0.68 19.80 18.13
N ALA A 286 1.76 20.36 17.61
CA ALA A 286 2.52 21.42 18.26
C ALA A 286 2.44 22.69 17.40
N THR A 287 2.03 23.80 18.01
CA THR A 287 1.88 25.10 17.36
C THR A 287 2.88 26.08 17.96
N PHE A 288 3.85 26.52 17.15
CA PHE A 288 4.84 27.53 17.52
C PHE A 288 4.41 28.88 16.99
N HIS A 289 4.43 29.91 17.82
CA HIS A 289 4.36 31.30 17.42
C HIS A 289 5.75 31.91 17.55
N VAL A 290 6.24 32.50 16.46
CA VAL A 290 7.61 33.00 16.38
C VAL A 290 7.63 34.39 15.78
N LYS A 291 8.30 35.31 16.47
CA LYS A 291 8.64 36.64 15.94
C LYS A 291 10.00 36.56 15.24
N ALA A 292 10.00 36.80 13.93
CA ALA A 292 11.18 36.85 13.10
C ALA A 292 11.19 38.19 12.37
N GLY A 293 12.22 39.01 12.61
CA GLY A 293 12.28 40.37 12.07
C GLY A 293 11.06 41.20 12.48
N SER A 294 10.37 41.78 11.50
CA SER A 294 9.20 42.64 11.67
C SER A 294 7.86 41.85 11.80
N VAL A 295 7.86 40.55 11.58
CA VAL A 295 6.64 39.74 11.47
C VAL A 295 6.55 38.67 12.53
N GLU A 296 5.33 38.27 12.83
CA GLU A 296 5.04 37.06 13.61
C GLU A 296 4.48 36.00 12.66
N VAL A 297 5.02 34.78 12.77
CA VAL A 297 4.59 33.61 12.00
C VAL A 297 4.18 32.48 12.92
N THR A 298 3.23 31.67 12.44
CA THR A 298 2.75 30.50 13.16
C THR A 298 3.15 29.25 12.39
N ARG A 299 3.75 28.28 13.10
CA ARG A 299 4.08 26.99 12.53
C ARG A 299 3.41 25.90 13.34
N GLN A 300 2.48 25.18 12.72
CA GLN A 300 1.88 23.98 13.24
C GLN A 300 2.54 22.75 12.60
N LEU A 301 2.88 21.76 13.42
CA LEU A 301 3.43 20.49 12.96
C LEU A 301 2.90 19.34 13.83
N PRO A 302 2.74 18.14 13.28
CA PRO A 302 2.35 16.98 14.07
C PRO A 302 3.46 16.60 15.05
N VAL A 303 3.07 16.18 16.23
CA VAL A 303 3.98 15.52 17.17
C VAL A 303 4.36 14.17 16.60
N GLN A 304 5.67 13.89 16.55
CA GLN A 304 6.22 12.69 15.91
C GLN A 304 7.07 11.89 16.89
N TYR A 305 7.14 10.60 16.67
CA TYR A 305 8.10 9.72 17.31
C TYR A 305 9.26 9.45 16.36
N ARG A 306 10.49 9.53 16.90
CA ARG A 306 11.73 9.19 16.17
C ARG A 306 12.18 7.81 16.58
N TYR A 307 12.45 6.96 15.60
CA TYR A 307 12.91 5.59 15.85
C TYR A 307 13.95 5.16 14.82
N VAL A 308 14.77 4.20 15.22
CA VAL A 308 15.73 3.54 14.36
C VAL A 308 15.34 2.07 14.29
N LYS A 309 14.96 1.58 13.12
CA LYS A 309 14.58 0.19 12.94
C LYS A 309 15.81 -0.72 12.87
N ASP A 310 16.81 -0.27 12.13
CA ASP A 310 18.11 -0.92 11.98
C ASP A 310 19.18 0.12 11.61
N VAL A 311 20.45 -0.29 11.70
CA VAL A 311 21.62 0.60 11.47
C VAL A 311 21.67 1.12 10.03
N TYR A 312 21.06 0.42 9.07
CA TYR A 312 21.17 0.73 7.63
C TYR A 312 20.05 1.68 7.15
N THR A 313 18.91 1.66 7.82
CA THR A 313 17.75 2.49 7.43
C THR A 313 17.76 3.88 8.05
N GLY A 314 18.63 4.10 9.05
CA GLY A 314 18.79 5.40 9.70
C GLY A 314 17.58 5.84 10.51
N ASP A 315 17.53 7.13 10.81
CA ASP A 315 16.46 7.78 11.56
C ASP A 315 15.17 7.83 10.76
N LYS A 316 14.10 7.33 11.35
CA LYS A 316 12.75 7.39 10.81
C LYS A 316 11.83 8.12 11.76
N ARG A 317 10.75 8.65 11.20
CA ARG A 317 9.72 9.38 11.93
C ARG A 317 8.34 8.84 11.62
N MET A 318 7.49 8.82 12.61
CA MET A 318 6.07 8.52 12.48
C MET A 318 5.25 9.48 13.35
N GLU A 319 4.02 9.76 12.92
CA GLU A 319 3.04 10.41 13.80
C GLU A 319 2.63 9.44 14.90
N LEU A 320 2.20 9.98 16.06
CA LEU A 320 1.66 9.15 17.13
C LEU A 320 0.39 8.45 16.64
N ASN A 321 0.30 7.15 16.88
CA ASN A 321 -0.86 6.34 16.55
C ASN A 321 -1.44 5.70 17.81
N VAL A 322 -2.71 5.93 18.05
CA VAL A 322 -3.44 5.30 19.16
C VAL A 322 -3.77 3.86 18.78
N VAL A 323 -3.32 2.91 19.60
CA VAL A 323 -3.48 1.47 19.36
C VAL A 323 -4.16 0.80 20.57
N PRO A 324 -4.71 -0.44 20.42
CA PRO A 324 -5.23 -1.20 21.55
C PRO A 324 -4.13 -1.49 22.58
N ALA A 325 -4.43 -1.41 23.87
CA ALA A 325 -3.47 -1.72 24.94
C ALA A 325 -2.91 -3.16 24.84
N PHE A 326 -3.70 -4.07 24.30
CA PHE A 326 -3.22 -5.38 23.85
C PHE A 326 -3.62 -5.58 22.39
N SER A 327 -2.63 -5.64 21.51
CA SER A 327 -2.83 -5.93 20.09
C SER A 327 -2.91 -7.43 19.88
N VAL A 328 -4.01 -7.92 19.30
CA VAL A 328 -4.32 -9.34 19.17
C VAL A 328 -4.41 -9.72 17.69
N ARG A 329 -3.67 -10.77 17.30
CA ARG A 329 -3.67 -11.26 15.91
C ARG A 329 -3.75 -12.78 15.87
N VAL A 330 -4.66 -13.31 15.06
CA VAL A 330 -4.79 -14.75 14.81
C VAL A 330 -4.08 -15.15 13.51
N THR A 331 -3.38 -16.27 13.54
CA THR A 331 -2.67 -16.83 12.38
C THR A 331 -2.90 -18.34 12.31
N PRO A 332 -3.23 -18.91 11.12
CA PRO A 332 -3.48 -18.22 9.86
C PRO A 332 -4.82 -17.46 9.88
N PRO A 333 -5.00 -16.44 9.02
CA PRO A 333 -6.28 -15.72 8.91
C PRO A 333 -7.38 -16.57 8.24
N LEU A 334 -6.98 -17.60 7.50
CA LEU A 334 -7.86 -18.61 6.89
C LEU A 334 -7.26 -20.00 7.11
N ALA A 335 -8.07 -20.90 7.67
CA ALA A 335 -7.75 -22.32 7.77
C ALA A 335 -8.81 -23.14 7.03
N VAL A 336 -8.37 -24.02 6.11
CA VAL A 336 -9.27 -24.82 5.29
C VAL A 336 -9.32 -26.25 5.81
N ILE A 337 -10.54 -26.79 5.89
CA ILE A 337 -10.83 -28.14 6.40
C ILE A 337 -11.63 -28.91 5.35
N PRO A 338 -11.10 -30.01 4.79
CA PRO A 338 -11.88 -30.92 3.95
C PRO A 338 -13.06 -31.52 4.72
N SER A 339 -14.30 -31.35 4.24
CA SER A 339 -15.50 -31.86 4.89
C SER A 339 -15.53 -33.40 4.96
N ALA A 340 -14.95 -34.07 3.95
CA ALA A 340 -14.88 -35.54 3.89
C ALA A 340 -14.01 -36.15 5.01
N LYS A 341 -13.04 -35.39 5.52
CA LYS A 341 -12.17 -35.78 6.63
C LYS A 341 -11.85 -34.59 7.49
N PRO A 342 -12.78 -34.12 8.34
CA PRO A 342 -12.53 -33.00 9.23
C PRO A 342 -11.36 -33.32 10.17
N VAL A 343 -10.37 -32.41 10.16
CA VAL A 343 -9.17 -32.50 11.01
C VAL A 343 -9.01 -31.21 11.80
N ALA A 344 -8.40 -31.33 12.98
CA ALA A 344 -8.05 -30.17 13.78
C ALA A 344 -7.07 -29.26 13.04
N ARG A 345 -7.11 -27.97 13.37
CA ARG A 345 -6.18 -26.97 12.86
C ARG A 345 -5.51 -26.23 14.00
N GLU A 346 -4.20 -26.07 13.88
CA GLU A 346 -3.46 -25.22 14.80
C GLU A 346 -3.72 -23.75 14.45
N MET A 347 -4.11 -22.98 15.48
CA MET A 347 -4.29 -21.55 15.41
C MET A 347 -3.36 -20.90 16.42
N SER A 348 -2.56 -19.94 15.98
CA SER A 348 -1.66 -19.17 16.84
C SER A 348 -2.25 -17.79 17.08
N VAL A 349 -2.31 -17.36 18.33
CA VAL A 349 -2.73 -16.01 18.72
C VAL A 349 -1.52 -15.25 19.23
N ALA A 350 -1.05 -14.29 18.46
CA ALA A 350 0.00 -13.36 18.87
C ALA A 350 -0.63 -12.16 19.61
N VAL A 351 -0.06 -11.83 20.76
CA VAL A 351 -0.49 -10.70 21.58
C VAL A 351 0.71 -9.81 21.87
N THR A 352 0.60 -8.51 21.58
CA THR A 352 1.60 -7.51 21.91
C THR A 352 1.09 -6.65 23.05
N ASN A 353 1.91 -6.48 24.08
CA ASN A 353 1.62 -5.62 25.23
C ASN A 353 1.97 -4.16 24.89
N GLY A 354 0.99 -3.28 24.80
CA GLY A 354 1.21 -1.83 24.64
C GLY A 354 1.21 -1.05 25.94
N THR A 355 1.10 -1.71 27.12
CA THR A 355 1.20 -1.02 28.40
C THR A 355 2.66 -0.76 28.78
N LYS A 356 2.94 0.36 29.46
CA LYS A 356 4.30 0.77 29.86
C LYS A 356 4.98 -0.16 30.87
N ALA A 357 4.26 -1.11 31.46
CA ALA A 357 4.75 -1.98 32.52
C ALA A 357 4.58 -3.46 32.17
N ALA A 358 5.18 -4.32 33.02
CA ALA A 358 4.91 -5.75 32.99
C ALA A 358 3.41 -6.02 33.18
N ALA A 359 2.86 -6.94 32.38
CA ALA A 359 1.44 -7.23 32.37
C ALA A 359 1.17 -8.73 32.27
N LYS A 360 0.00 -9.15 32.76
CA LYS A 360 -0.50 -10.52 32.59
C LYS A 360 -1.82 -10.48 31.83
N ALA A 361 -1.98 -11.39 30.91
CA ALA A 361 -3.20 -11.54 30.13
C ALA A 361 -3.60 -13.01 29.97
N THR A 362 -4.88 -13.24 29.75
CA THR A 362 -5.44 -14.55 29.40
C THR A 362 -6.00 -14.47 27.98
N VAL A 363 -5.62 -15.41 27.15
CA VAL A 363 -6.11 -15.57 25.76
C VAL A 363 -7.10 -16.72 25.73
N ALA A 364 -8.26 -16.51 25.10
CA ALA A 364 -9.25 -17.54 24.79
C ALA A 364 -9.79 -17.35 23.37
N LEU A 365 -10.36 -18.41 22.80
CA LEU A 365 -11.04 -18.34 21.50
C LEU A 365 -12.56 -18.42 21.70
N GLU A 366 -13.27 -17.43 21.15
CA GLU A 366 -14.71 -17.52 20.89
C GLU A 366 -14.89 -18.35 19.61
N LEU A 367 -15.59 -19.48 19.74
CA LEU A 367 -15.75 -20.48 18.69
C LEU A 367 -17.20 -20.61 18.26
N PRO A 368 -17.48 -21.02 17.03
CA PRO A 368 -18.82 -21.40 16.61
C PRO A 368 -19.35 -22.59 17.41
N ALA A 369 -20.67 -22.76 17.44
CA ALA A 369 -21.33 -23.81 18.20
C ALA A 369 -20.79 -25.23 17.83
N GLY A 370 -20.44 -25.98 18.83
CA GLY A 370 -19.92 -27.37 18.69
C GLY A 370 -18.42 -27.49 18.38
N TRP A 371 -17.73 -26.38 18.07
CA TRP A 371 -16.28 -26.38 17.90
C TRP A 371 -15.56 -26.39 19.25
N LYS A 372 -14.34 -26.91 19.29
CA LYS A 372 -13.53 -27.00 20.51
C LYS A 372 -12.12 -26.50 20.28
N ALA A 373 -11.53 -25.87 21.29
CA ALA A 373 -10.12 -25.51 21.30
C ALA A 373 -9.39 -26.20 22.47
N ILE A 374 -8.18 -26.61 22.24
CA ILE A 374 -7.26 -27.13 23.24
C ILE A 374 -5.95 -26.36 23.16
N PRO A 375 -5.50 -25.70 24.26
CA PRO A 375 -6.21 -25.54 25.54
C PRO A 375 -7.45 -24.64 25.40
N ALA A 376 -8.33 -24.62 26.39
CA ALA A 376 -9.50 -23.72 26.39
C ALA A 376 -9.10 -22.25 26.56
N SER A 377 -7.99 -21.99 27.27
CA SER A 377 -7.36 -20.68 27.42
C SER A 377 -5.87 -20.82 27.70
N ALA A 378 -5.11 -19.76 27.48
CA ALA A 378 -3.68 -19.70 27.76
C ALA A 378 -3.34 -18.41 28.50
N ALA A 379 -2.47 -18.50 29.53
CA ALA A 379 -1.96 -17.35 30.25
C ALA A 379 -0.66 -16.85 29.61
N LEU A 380 -0.53 -15.54 29.44
CA LEU A 380 0.66 -14.83 28.97
C LEU A 380 1.16 -13.86 30.06
N SER A 381 2.47 -13.74 30.19
CA SER A 381 3.11 -12.83 31.14
C SER A 381 4.16 -12.01 30.41
N PHE A 382 3.92 -10.73 30.26
CA PHE A 382 4.78 -9.77 29.58
C PHE A 382 5.69 -9.09 30.60
N ALA A 383 6.97 -8.96 30.25
CA ALA A 383 7.98 -8.32 31.09
C ALA A 383 8.04 -6.80 30.86
N HIS A 384 7.71 -6.34 29.66
CA HIS A 384 7.83 -4.93 29.28
C HIS A 384 6.85 -4.56 28.15
N GLU A 385 6.79 -3.29 27.86
CA GLU A 385 6.11 -2.73 26.69
C GLU A 385 6.67 -3.32 25.39
N ASP A 386 5.83 -3.38 24.37
CA ASP A 386 6.11 -3.92 23.01
C ASP A 386 6.53 -5.39 22.98
N GLU A 387 6.53 -6.10 24.12
CA GLU A 387 6.77 -7.54 24.12
C GLU A 387 5.62 -8.27 23.45
N ALA A 388 5.97 -9.13 22.49
CA ALA A 388 5.02 -9.97 21.74
C ALA A 388 5.17 -11.43 22.15
N LEU A 389 4.08 -12.04 22.63
CA LEU A 389 4.00 -13.45 22.99
C LEU A 389 2.91 -14.14 22.19
N SER A 390 3.01 -15.47 22.02
CA SER A 390 2.04 -16.26 21.27
C SER A 390 1.49 -17.43 22.08
N ALA A 391 0.18 -17.63 21.95
CA ALA A 391 -0.50 -18.83 22.44
C ALA A 391 -0.97 -19.68 21.26
N ARG A 392 -0.85 -21.03 21.37
CA ARG A 392 -1.28 -21.97 20.34
C ARG A 392 -2.51 -22.73 20.81
N PHE A 393 -3.43 -22.92 19.89
CA PHE A 393 -4.69 -23.63 20.09
C PHE A 393 -4.90 -24.65 18.98
N GLU A 394 -5.23 -25.88 19.36
CA GLU A 394 -5.71 -26.87 18.41
C GLU A 394 -7.24 -26.75 18.33
N VAL A 395 -7.75 -26.29 17.19
CA VAL A 395 -9.19 -26.05 16.97
C VAL A 395 -9.79 -27.20 16.16
N THR A 396 -10.76 -27.88 16.75
CA THR A 396 -11.42 -29.07 16.18
C THR A 396 -12.87 -28.76 15.84
N PRO A 397 -13.31 -29.03 14.59
CA PRO A 397 -14.71 -28.91 14.20
C PRO A 397 -15.57 -30.06 14.81
N PRO A 398 -16.90 -29.87 14.93
CA PRO A 398 -17.78 -30.95 15.32
C PRO A 398 -17.84 -32.07 14.25
N ALA A 399 -18.16 -33.28 14.64
CA ALA A 399 -18.40 -34.35 13.70
C ALA A 399 -19.57 -34.00 12.77
N GLY A 400 -19.41 -34.26 11.46
CA GLY A 400 -20.43 -33.92 10.45
C GLY A 400 -20.61 -32.44 10.18
N VAL A 401 -19.60 -31.62 10.46
CA VAL A 401 -19.60 -30.18 10.10
C VAL A 401 -19.91 -30.03 8.62
N LYS A 402 -20.83 -29.12 8.30
CA LYS A 402 -21.24 -28.85 6.92
C LYS A 402 -20.23 -27.91 6.21
N PRO A 403 -20.09 -28.02 4.87
CA PRO A 403 -19.35 -27.05 4.11
C PRO A 403 -19.87 -25.62 4.37
N GLY A 404 -18.97 -24.66 4.51
CA GLY A 404 -19.28 -23.28 4.84
C GLY A 404 -18.11 -22.58 5.50
N GLU A 405 -18.31 -21.29 5.78
CA GLU A 405 -17.35 -20.45 6.48
C GLU A 405 -17.81 -20.23 7.93
N TYR A 406 -16.89 -20.44 8.85
CA TYR A 406 -17.08 -20.31 10.28
C TYR A 406 -16.02 -19.35 10.82
N THR A 407 -16.43 -18.36 11.59
CA THR A 407 -15.50 -17.37 12.16
C THR A 407 -15.17 -17.74 13.59
N LEU A 408 -13.88 -17.77 13.92
CA LEU A 408 -13.40 -17.74 15.30
C LEU A 408 -12.84 -16.36 15.64
N ARG A 409 -12.87 -15.98 16.92
CA ARG A 409 -12.32 -14.71 17.41
C ARG A 409 -11.45 -14.96 18.62
N ALA A 410 -10.23 -14.40 18.63
CA ALA A 410 -9.41 -14.38 19.83
C ALA A 410 -9.82 -13.23 20.75
N VAL A 411 -9.92 -13.51 22.03
CA VAL A 411 -10.22 -12.54 23.09
C VAL A 411 -9.08 -12.56 24.08
N VAL A 412 -8.50 -11.39 24.34
CA VAL A 412 -7.49 -11.18 25.36
C VAL A 412 -8.13 -10.41 26.50
N THR A 413 -7.94 -10.87 27.74
CA THR A 413 -8.38 -10.18 28.96
C THR A 413 -7.18 -9.94 29.86
N SER A 414 -6.99 -8.71 30.35
CA SER A 414 -5.88 -8.37 31.24
C SER A 414 -6.34 -7.65 32.50
N THR A 415 -5.74 -7.99 33.63
CA THR A 415 -5.94 -7.28 34.88
C THR A 415 -5.24 -5.91 34.89
N ALA A 416 -4.24 -5.72 34.05
CA ALA A 416 -3.54 -4.43 33.89
C ALA A 416 -4.47 -3.31 33.36
N THR A 417 -5.55 -3.70 32.67
CA THR A 417 -6.57 -2.79 32.13
C THR A 417 -7.93 -2.94 32.82
N GLY A 418 -7.92 -3.41 34.09
CA GLY A 418 -9.17 -3.58 34.85
C GLY A 418 -10.07 -4.71 34.38
N GLY A 419 -9.58 -5.68 33.62
CA GLY A 419 -10.35 -6.79 33.08
C GLY A 419 -11.01 -6.50 31.72
N GLU A 420 -10.61 -5.44 31.04
CA GLU A 420 -11.05 -5.10 29.69
C GLU A 420 -10.71 -6.23 28.71
N LYS A 421 -11.57 -6.39 27.71
CA LYS A 421 -11.41 -7.39 26.64
C LYS A 421 -10.93 -6.74 25.36
N PHE A 422 -9.89 -7.31 24.77
CA PHE A 422 -9.30 -6.88 23.50
C PHE A 422 -9.58 -7.92 22.42
N THR A 423 -10.18 -7.49 21.33
CA THR A 423 -10.61 -8.33 20.19
C THR A 423 -10.14 -7.77 18.85
N SER A 424 -9.12 -6.92 18.88
CA SER A 424 -8.52 -6.33 17.69
C SER A 424 -7.02 -6.14 17.88
N GLY A 425 -6.32 -5.98 16.78
CA GLY A 425 -4.91 -5.66 16.77
C GLY A 425 -4.58 -4.76 15.60
N TYR A 426 -3.37 -4.24 15.58
CA TYR A 426 -2.90 -3.45 14.46
C TYR A 426 -2.00 -4.27 13.53
N GLN A 427 -2.09 -3.94 12.24
CA GLN A 427 -1.17 -4.38 11.21
C GLN A 427 -0.38 -3.17 10.74
N GLU A 428 0.93 -3.24 10.84
CA GLU A 428 1.82 -2.19 10.35
C GLU A 428 1.95 -2.22 8.83
N ILE A 429 1.97 -1.01 8.25
CA ILE A 429 2.34 -0.76 6.86
C ILE A 429 3.59 0.10 6.92
N GLU A 430 4.74 -0.53 6.66
CA GLU A 430 6.04 0.14 6.71
C GLU A 430 6.89 -0.24 5.51
N TYR A 431 7.28 0.78 4.74
CA TYR A 431 8.19 0.66 3.60
C TYR A 431 9.24 1.79 3.66
N PRO A 432 10.42 1.64 3.05
CA PRO A 432 11.45 2.68 3.08
C PRO A 432 11.02 4.06 2.59
N HIS A 433 10.02 4.11 1.70
CA HIS A 433 9.53 5.32 1.03
C HIS A 433 8.16 5.79 1.53
N VAL A 434 7.60 5.15 2.57
CA VAL A 434 6.28 5.49 3.13
C VAL A 434 6.44 5.70 4.63
N GLN A 435 5.77 6.72 5.15
CA GLN A 435 5.62 6.88 6.58
C GLN A 435 4.90 5.67 7.17
N ARG A 436 5.37 5.16 8.30
CA ARG A 436 4.72 4.04 9.01
C ARG A 436 3.27 4.40 9.34
N ARG A 437 2.37 3.50 8.99
CA ARG A 437 0.93 3.59 9.25
C ARG A 437 0.43 2.27 9.79
N GLN A 438 -0.75 2.27 10.40
CA GLN A 438 -1.40 1.08 10.93
C GLN A 438 -2.81 0.94 10.42
N VAL A 439 -3.23 -0.33 10.32
CA VAL A 439 -4.62 -0.72 10.09
C VAL A 439 -5.08 -1.56 11.26
N ILE A 440 -6.13 -1.13 11.93
CA ILE A 440 -6.75 -1.92 12.99
C ILE A 440 -7.61 -3.01 12.34
N LYS A 441 -7.40 -4.25 12.79
CA LYS A 441 -8.15 -5.42 12.31
C LYS A 441 -8.72 -6.21 13.48
N PRO A 442 -9.92 -6.80 13.33
CA PRO A 442 -10.44 -7.75 14.31
C PRO A 442 -9.48 -8.94 14.47
N SER A 443 -9.41 -9.48 15.67
CA SER A 443 -8.67 -10.70 15.98
C SER A 443 -9.43 -11.96 15.55
N GLU A 444 -9.85 -12.00 14.28
CA GLU A 444 -10.67 -13.05 13.71
C GLU A 444 -9.87 -13.91 12.72
N ALA A 445 -10.30 -15.16 12.57
CA ALA A 445 -9.87 -16.03 11.49
C ALA A 445 -11.05 -16.83 10.95
N ALA A 446 -11.02 -17.08 9.64
CA ALA A 446 -12.00 -17.91 8.98
C ALA A 446 -11.58 -19.39 9.05
N MET A 447 -12.51 -20.25 9.47
CA MET A 447 -12.42 -21.69 9.39
C MET A 447 -13.31 -22.14 8.22
N LYS A 448 -12.72 -22.37 7.06
CA LYS A 448 -13.45 -22.71 5.83
C LYS A 448 -13.55 -24.23 5.69
N VAL A 449 -14.75 -24.76 5.84
CA VAL A 449 -15.04 -26.18 5.56
C VAL A 449 -15.43 -26.31 4.08
N VAL A 450 -14.63 -27.06 3.33
CA VAL A 450 -14.77 -27.18 1.86
C VAL A 450 -15.18 -28.62 1.51
N ASP A 451 -16.19 -28.77 0.62
CA ASP A 451 -16.51 -30.07 0.04
C ASP A 451 -15.45 -30.47 -0.98
N VAL A 452 -14.36 -31.03 -0.47
CA VAL A 452 -13.23 -31.48 -1.28
C VAL A 452 -12.78 -32.87 -0.87
N LYS A 453 -12.64 -33.75 -1.84
CA LYS A 453 -12.01 -35.05 -1.70
C LYS A 453 -10.53 -34.91 -1.99
N THR A 454 -9.71 -35.55 -1.16
CA THR A 454 -8.26 -35.56 -1.27
C THR A 454 -7.69 -36.95 -1.30
N ILE A 455 -6.57 -37.16 -1.95
CA ILE A 455 -5.82 -38.40 -1.90
C ILE A 455 -4.75 -38.25 -0.82
N PRO A 456 -4.79 -39.06 0.24
CA PRO A 456 -3.86 -38.88 1.35
C PRO A 456 -2.42 -39.25 0.95
N GLY A 457 -1.49 -38.52 1.54
CA GLY A 457 -0.06 -38.82 1.46
C GLY A 457 0.62 -38.54 0.13
N ILE A 458 0.00 -37.78 -0.75
CA ILE A 458 0.67 -37.26 -1.98
C ILE A 458 1.93 -36.47 -1.59
N ARG A 459 3.07 -36.86 -2.15
CA ARG A 459 4.36 -36.20 -1.93
C ARG A 459 4.55 -35.12 -2.97
N VAL A 460 4.54 -33.86 -2.54
CA VAL A 460 4.64 -32.69 -3.40
C VAL A 460 6.00 -32.04 -3.22
N GLY A 461 6.79 -31.98 -4.28
CA GLY A 461 7.97 -31.11 -4.36
C GLY A 461 7.55 -29.72 -4.81
N TYR A 462 7.92 -28.68 -4.07
CA TYR A 462 7.55 -27.31 -4.40
C TYR A 462 8.79 -26.44 -4.63
N ILE A 463 8.87 -25.79 -5.79
CA ILE A 463 9.93 -24.86 -6.12
C ILE A 463 9.41 -23.43 -5.96
N ASN A 464 9.83 -22.72 -4.92
CA ASN A 464 9.38 -21.36 -4.64
C ASN A 464 9.62 -20.39 -5.79
N GLY A 465 8.66 -19.45 -5.97
CA GLY A 465 8.77 -18.30 -6.87
C GLY A 465 8.88 -16.98 -6.10
N VAL A 466 7.94 -16.08 -6.33
CA VAL A 466 7.89 -14.76 -5.64
C VAL A 466 7.26 -14.84 -4.24
N GLY A 467 6.82 -16.00 -3.83
CA GLY A 467 6.02 -16.23 -2.63
C GLY A 467 4.52 -16.22 -2.95
N ASP A 468 3.86 -17.32 -2.59
CA ASP A 468 2.41 -17.51 -2.72
C ASP A 468 1.91 -18.45 -1.61
N GLN A 469 0.60 -18.59 -1.45
CA GLN A 469 0.00 -19.45 -0.42
C GLN A 469 -0.42 -20.84 -0.93
N VAL A 470 0.01 -21.22 -2.12
CA VAL A 470 -0.25 -22.57 -2.66
C VAL A 470 0.37 -23.68 -1.80
N PRO A 471 1.61 -23.53 -1.26
CA PRO A 471 2.18 -24.48 -0.32
C PRO A 471 1.27 -24.79 0.87
N GLN A 472 0.75 -23.75 1.53
CA GLN A 472 -0.16 -23.90 2.66
C GLN A 472 -1.46 -24.62 2.27
N ALA A 473 -2.01 -24.30 1.10
CA ALA A 473 -3.22 -24.97 0.60
C ALA A 473 -2.97 -26.46 0.32
N ILE A 474 -1.80 -26.83 -0.20
CA ILE A 474 -1.40 -28.24 -0.40
C ILE A 474 -1.36 -28.98 0.94
N GLU A 475 -0.76 -28.41 1.97
CA GLU A 475 -0.70 -28.99 3.31
C GLU A 475 -2.11 -29.11 3.94
N GLN A 476 -2.94 -28.08 3.78
CA GLN A 476 -4.32 -28.09 4.25
C GLN A 476 -5.18 -29.17 3.58
N LEU A 477 -4.86 -29.52 2.33
CA LEU A 477 -5.47 -30.64 1.62
C LEU A 477 -4.86 -32.02 1.97
N GLY A 478 -3.87 -32.04 2.88
CA GLY A 478 -3.23 -33.27 3.36
C GLY A 478 -2.09 -33.79 2.49
N GLY A 479 -1.58 -32.97 1.57
CA GLY A 479 -0.36 -33.23 0.81
C GLY A 479 0.88 -33.16 1.71
N LYS A 480 1.86 -34.02 1.46
CA LYS A 480 3.19 -33.95 2.10
C LYS A 480 4.09 -33.06 1.27
N LEU A 481 4.23 -31.81 1.71
CA LEU A 481 5.01 -30.78 1.01
C LEU A 481 6.49 -30.87 1.39
N THR A 482 7.37 -30.70 0.41
CA THR A 482 8.80 -30.47 0.58
C THR A 482 9.26 -29.37 -0.37
N PHE A 483 9.93 -28.34 0.13
CA PHE A 483 10.54 -27.34 -0.73
C PHE A 483 11.79 -27.91 -1.41
N ILE A 484 11.88 -27.73 -2.72
CA ILE A 484 13.03 -28.15 -3.52
C ILE A 484 13.98 -26.95 -3.59
N GLU A 485 15.09 -27.05 -2.90
CA GLU A 485 16.15 -26.06 -2.92
C GLU A 485 17.15 -26.31 -4.06
N GLN A 486 18.07 -25.38 -4.27
CA GLN A 486 18.99 -25.41 -5.41
C GLN A 486 19.80 -26.70 -5.50
N GLU A 487 20.35 -27.18 -4.39
CA GLU A 487 21.19 -28.37 -4.33
C GLU A 487 20.40 -29.63 -4.72
N GLU A 488 19.19 -29.73 -4.28
CA GLU A 488 18.30 -30.83 -4.61
C GLU A 488 17.87 -30.77 -6.09
N LEU A 489 17.55 -29.58 -6.58
CA LEU A 489 17.22 -29.39 -7.98
C LEU A 489 18.41 -29.71 -8.89
N ALA A 490 19.63 -29.38 -8.47
CA ALA A 490 20.86 -29.64 -9.22
C ALA A 490 21.23 -31.12 -9.28
N GLY A 491 21.12 -31.87 -8.18
CA GLY A 491 21.67 -33.23 -8.06
C GLY A 491 20.82 -34.23 -7.30
N GLY A 492 19.75 -33.83 -6.63
CA GLY A 492 18.92 -34.71 -5.80
C GLY A 492 18.04 -35.68 -6.60
N ASP A 493 17.48 -36.65 -5.90
CA ASP A 493 16.52 -37.60 -6.49
C ASP A 493 15.10 -37.02 -6.50
N LEU A 494 14.65 -36.58 -7.67
CA LEU A 494 13.33 -36.03 -7.87
C LEU A 494 12.23 -37.11 -7.95
N SER A 495 12.58 -38.39 -8.13
CA SER A 495 11.61 -39.49 -8.23
C SER A 495 10.87 -39.78 -6.92
N LYS A 496 11.38 -39.26 -5.79
CA LYS A 496 10.72 -39.36 -4.50
C LYS A 496 9.43 -38.54 -4.41
N TYR A 497 9.20 -37.61 -5.33
CA TYR A 497 7.96 -36.83 -5.40
C TYR A 497 6.94 -37.47 -6.33
N ASP A 498 5.66 -37.42 -5.99
CA ASP A 498 4.57 -37.83 -6.86
C ASP A 498 4.26 -36.72 -7.88
N VAL A 499 4.37 -35.46 -7.45
CA VAL A 499 4.18 -34.25 -8.28
C VAL A 499 5.17 -33.16 -7.89
N ILE A 500 5.65 -32.42 -8.87
CA ILE A 500 6.48 -31.22 -8.65
C ILE A 500 5.69 -29.99 -9.13
N VAL A 501 5.59 -28.97 -8.27
CA VAL A 501 4.89 -27.72 -8.55
C VAL A 501 5.90 -26.58 -8.51
N THR A 502 5.95 -25.76 -9.54
CA THR A 502 6.69 -24.49 -9.49
C THR A 502 5.77 -23.36 -9.03
N GLY A 503 6.23 -22.58 -8.09
CA GLY A 503 5.51 -21.42 -7.56
C GLY A 503 5.32 -20.32 -8.59
N VAL A 504 4.49 -19.35 -8.24
CA VAL A 504 4.19 -18.19 -9.08
C VAL A 504 5.49 -17.46 -9.45
N ARG A 505 5.70 -17.24 -10.76
CA ARG A 505 6.87 -16.54 -11.32
C ARG A 505 8.21 -17.19 -10.93
N ALA A 506 8.23 -18.51 -10.72
CA ALA A 506 9.45 -19.21 -10.31
C ALA A 506 10.57 -19.07 -11.35
N TYR A 507 10.27 -19.13 -12.64
CA TYR A 507 11.26 -18.97 -13.70
C TYR A 507 11.85 -17.55 -13.81
N GLU A 508 11.16 -16.52 -13.30
CA GLU A 508 11.73 -15.19 -13.17
C GLU A 508 12.74 -15.11 -12.02
N ARG A 509 12.41 -15.73 -10.89
CA ARG A 509 13.16 -15.58 -9.64
C ARG A 509 14.31 -16.59 -9.46
N ARG A 510 14.16 -17.80 -9.97
CA ARG A 510 15.04 -18.94 -9.74
C ARG A 510 15.95 -19.19 -10.93
N GLY A 511 17.21 -18.71 -10.85
CA GLY A 511 18.24 -18.98 -11.86
C GLY A 511 18.60 -20.45 -11.95
N ASP A 512 18.63 -21.14 -10.82
CA ASP A 512 18.86 -22.60 -10.72
C ASP A 512 17.74 -23.40 -11.41
N LEU A 513 16.47 -22.98 -11.27
CA LEU A 513 15.36 -23.61 -12.00
C LEU A 513 15.55 -23.53 -13.52
N ARG A 514 15.96 -22.35 -14.01
CA ARG A 514 16.25 -22.18 -15.45
C ARG A 514 17.43 -23.06 -15.88
N ALA A 515 18.49 -23.11 -15.07
CA ALA A 515 19.69 -23.89 -15.38
C ALA A 515 19.45 -25.41 -15.38
N TYR A 516 18.64 -25.89 -14.45
CA TYR A 516 18.37 -27.32 -14.27
C TYR A 516 17.00 -27.76 -14.76
N ASN A 517 16.31 -26.94 -15.58
CA ASN A 517 14.97 -27.25 -16.10
C ASN A 517 14.88 -28.63 -16.79
N GLN A 518 15.95 -29.06 -17.49
CA GLN A 518 15.97 -30.34 -18.15
C GLN A 518 15.69 -31.50 -17.18
N ARG A 519 16.10 -31.40 -15.94
CA ARG A 519 15.81 -32.42 -14.91
C ARG A 519 14.33 -32.57 -14.59
N LEU A 520 13.56 -31.45 -14.66
CA LEU A 520 12.12 -31.50 -14.53
C LEU A 520 11.45 -32.16 -15.75
N LEU A 521 11.96 -31.88 -16.95
CA LEU A 521 11.49 -32.53 -18.17
C LEU A 521 11.81 -34.03 -18.17
N ASP A 522 13.00 -34.42 -17.69
CA ASP A 522 13.39 -35.82 -17.52
C ASP A 522 12.53 -36.52 -16.45
N TYR A 523 12.24 -35.85 -15.35
CA TYR A 523 11.32 -36.36 -14.32
C TYR A 523 9.93 -36.60 -14.92
N ALA A 524 9.39 -35.60 -15.67
CA ALA A 524 8.12 -35.73 -16.34
C ALA A 524 8.14 -36.90 -17.36
N SER A 525 9.18 -36.99 -18.21
CA SER A 525 9.27 -38.03 -19.23
C SER A 525 9.30 -39.45 -18.67
N ARG A 526 9.83 -39.63 -17.44
CA ARG A 526 9.85 -40.90 -16.73
C ARG A 526 8.52 -41.26 -16.03
N GLY A 527 7.53 -40.41 -16.08
CA GLY A 527 6.19 -40.64 -15.54
C GLY A 527 5.77 -39.69 -14.43
N GLY A 528 6.62 -38.70 -14.11
CA GLY A 528 6.28 -37.63 -13.14
C GLY A 528 5.24 -36.66 -13.67
N THR A 529 4.69 -35.89 -12.76
CA THR A 529 3.79 -34.78 -13.09
C THR A 529 4.45 -33.46 -12.68
N VAL A 530 4.63 -32.55 -13.62
CA VAL A 530 5.14 -31.19 -13.38
C VAL A 530 4.01 -30.20 -13.59
N ILE A 531 3.77 -29.32 -12.63
CA ILE A 531 2.78 -28.25 -12.71
C ILE A 531 3.52 -26.92 -12.64
N VAL A 532 3.51 -26.18 -13.73
CA VAL A 532 4.11 -24.85 -13.85
C VAL A 532 3.01 -23.82 -13.68
N GLN A 533 3.03 -23.09 -12.55
CA GLN A 533 2.10 -22.01 -12.33
C GLN A 533 2.49 -20.78 -13.16
N TYR A 534 1.62 -19.83 -13.20
CA TYR A 534 1.77 -18.52 -13.81
C TYR A 534 3.21 -17.98 -13.84
N ASN A 535 3.68 -17.61 -15.02
CA ASN A 535 4.94 -16.89 -15.24
C ASN A 535 4.70 -15.70 -16.18
N LYS A 536 5.63 -14.74 -16.20
CA LYS A 536 5.61 -13.60 -17.10
C LYS A 536 6.53 -13.84 -18.30
N MET A 537 6.82 -12.78 -19.07
CA MET A 537 7.60 -12.86 -20.32
C MET A 537 9.04 -13.38 -20.12
N GLU A 538 9.55 -13.37 -18.92
CA GLU A 538 10.84 -13.96 -18.56
C GLU A 538 10.88 -15.48 -18.83
N PHE A 539 9.71 -16.14 -18.83
CA PHE A 539 9.57 -17.53 -19.24
C PHE A 539 9.97 -17.78 -20.70
N ASN A 540 9.89 -16.73 -21.55
CA ASN A 540 10.18 -16.83 -22.98
C ASN A 540 11.68 -16.77 -23.33
N GLN A 541 12.58 -16.74 -22.33
CA GLN A 541 14.02 -16.74 -22.55
C GLN A 541 14.53 -18.07 -23.12
N SER A 542 13.78 -19.15 -22.91
CA SER A 542 14.07 -20.48 -23.46
C SER A 542 12.78 -21.32 -23.52
N ASP A 543 12.87 -22.51 -24.12
CA ASP A 543 11.79 -23.50 -24.13
C ASP A 543 11.85 -24.32 -22.83
N TYR A 544 11.11 -23.89 -21.80
CA TYR A 544 11.06 -24.56 -20.51
C TYR A 544 9.99 -25.68 -20.42
N GLY A 545 9.12 -25.79 -21.40
CA GLY A 545 8.17 -26.88 -21.57
C GLY A 545 8.73 -28.05 -22.38
N PRO A 546 8.01 -29.18 -22.49
CA PRO A 546 8.44 -30.33 -23.29
C PRO A 546 8.43 -30.05 -24.81
N TYR A 547 7.76 -29.02 -25.25
CA TYR A 547 7.66 -28.57 -26.64
C TYR A 547 7.76 -27.04 -26.69
N PRO A 548 8.08 -26.45 -27.86
CA PRO A 548 8.12 -24.99 -27.98
C PRO A 548 6.78 -24.32 -27.59
N ALA A 549 6.85 -23.32 -26.77
CA ALA A 549 5.72 -22.48 -26.42
C ALA A 549 6.19 -21.17 -25.77
N LYS A 550 5.39 -20.13 -25.87
CA LYS A 550 5.66 -18.82 -25.25
C LYS A 550 4.48 -18.36 -24.42
N VAL A 551 4.78 -17.78 -23.29
CA VAL A 551 3.81 -17.02 -22.51
C VAL A 551 3.45 -15.75 -23.29
N SER A 552 2.17 -15.46 -23.37
CA SER A 552 1.60 -14.29 -24.05
C SER A 552 1.05 -13.28 -23.06
N GLY A 553 0.62 -12.11 -23.55
CA GLY A 553 -0.11 -11.12 -22.75
C GLY A 553 -1.59 -11.44 -22.54
N ASN A 554 -2.07 -12.59 -23.05
CA ASN A 554 -3.46 -12.99 -22.94
C ASN A 554 -3.87 -13.16 -21.47
N ARG A 555 -5.07 -12.71 -21.17
CA ARG A 555 -5.66 -12.70 -19.83
C ARG A 555 -7.18 -12.74 -19.90
N VAL A 556 -7.80 -13.06 -18.79
CA VAL A 556 -9.23 -12.88 -18.56
C VAL A 556 -9.38 -12.20 -17.20
N SER A 557 -9.77 -10.92 -17.24
CA SER A 557 -9.81 -10.03 -16.06
C SER A 557 -11.12 -10.12 -15.32
N ASP A 558 -12.23 -10.45 -15.99
CA ASP A 558 -13.53 -10.66 -15.35
C ASP A 558 -13.59 -12.05 -14.73
N GLU A 559 -13.59 -12.09 -13.41
CA GLU A 559 -13.66 -13.33 -12.63
C GLU A 559 -15.01 -14.03 -12.69
N LEU A 560 -16.04 -13.41 -13.25
CA LEU A 560 -17.39 -13.97 -13.32
C LEU A 560 -17.67 -14.68 -14.66
N VAL A 561 -16.84 -14.49 -15.68
CA VAL A 561 -17.09 -15.11 -16.98
C VAL A 561 -17.10 -16.65 -16.91
N PRO A 562 -17.95 -17.32 -17.70
CA PRO A 562 -17.98 -18.76 -17.75
C PRO A 562 -16.65 -19.37 -18.22
N VAL A 563 -16.27 -20.49 -17.62
CA VAL A 563 -15.14 -21.30 -18.05
C VAL A 563 -15.68 -22.51 -18.83
N LYS A 564 -15.30 -22.61 -20.11
CA LYS A 564 -15.64 -23.74 -20.96
C LYS A 564 -14.58 -24.83 -20.83
N ILE A 565 -14.96 -26.00 -20.38
CA ILE A 565 -14.09 -27.18 -20.31
C ILE A 565 -14.05 -27.79 -21.72
N LEU A 566 -12.86 -27.90 -22.32
CA LEU A 566 -12.65 -28.40 -23.69
C LEU A 566 -12.44 -29.92 -23.72
N VAL A 567 -11.93 -30.50 -22.62
CA VAL A 567 -11.66 -31.95 -22.48
C VAL A 567 -12.37 -32.45 -21.22
N PRO A 568 -13.69 -32.65 -21.24
CA PRO A 568 -14.49 -32.97 -20.05
C PRO A 568 -14.08 -34.27 -19.35
N GLU A 569 -13.52 -35.25 -20.08
CA GLU A 569 -13.06 -36.53 -19.55
C GLU A 569 -11.69 -36.45 -18.85
N HIS A 570 -10.99 -35.32 -18.97
CA HIS A 570 -9.65 -35.18 -18.40
C HIS A 570 -9.66 -35.37 -16.87
N PRO A 571 -8.71 -36.11 -16.27
CA PRO A 571 -8.68 -36.38 -14.83
C PRO A 571 -8.66 -35.13 -13.96
N ALA A 572 -8.08 -34.02 -14.43
CA ALA A 572 -8.08 -32.73 -13.74
C ALA A 572 -9.50 -32.22 -13.42
N PHE A 573 -10.52 -32.67 -14.15
CA PHE A 573 -11.92 -32.29 -13.93
C PHE A 573 -12.78 -33.38 -13.26
N ASN A 574 -12.23 -34.57 -13.05
CA ASN A 574 -13.01 -35.72 -12.58
C ASN A 574 -12.41 -36.44 -11.38
N PHE A 575 -11.12 -36.26 -11.05
CA PHE A 575 -10.45 -37.06 -10.02
C PHE A 575 -9.59 -36.22 -9.07
N PRO A 576 -9.78 -36.34 -7.75
CA PRO A 576 -10.86 -37.06 -7.06
C PRO A 576 -12.18 -36.29 -6.96
N ASN A 577 -12.22 -35.03 -7.47
CA ASN A 577 -13.40 -34.17 -7.45
C ASN A 577 -13.93 -33.96 -8.88
N LYS A 578 -15.24 -33.90 -9.01
CA LYS A 578 -15.87 -33.51 -10.27
C LYS A 578 -15.96 -31.99 -10.32
N ILE A 579 -15.25 -31.37 -11.28
CA ILE A 579 -15.26 -29.93 -11.52
C ILE A 579 -16.38 -29.59 -12.48
N GLY A 580 -17.39 -28.91 -11.99
CA GLY A 580 -18.52 -28.42 -12.78
C GLY A 580 -18.58 -26.87 -12.75
N PRO A 581 -19.66 -26.29 -13.30
CA PRO A 581 -19.82 -24.81 -13.35
C PRO A 581 -19.71 -24.15 -11.96
N ALA A 582 -20.20 -24.78 -10.91
CA ALA A 582 -20.14 -24.27 -9.54
C ALA A 582 -18.70 -24.08 -9.01
N ALA A 583 -17.73 -24.83 -9.50
CA ALA A 583 -16.34 -24.69 -9.09
C ALA A 583 -15.69 -23.38 -9.58
N TRP A 584 -16.32 -22.70 -10.52
CA TRP A 584 -15.86 -21.43 -11.03
C TRP A 584 -16.59 -20.22 -10.43
N ALA A 585 -17.53 -20.46 -9.51
CA ALA A 585 -18.21 -19.41 -8.78
C ALA A 585 -17.33 -18.80 -7.69
N ASN A 586 -17.59 -17.55 -7.33
CA ASN A 586 -16.92 -16.83 -6.26
C ASN A 586 -15.40 -16.70 -6.40
N TRP A 587 -14.89 -16.77 -7.63
CA TRP A 587 -13.52 -16.38 -7.90
C TRP A 587 -13.36 -14.87 -7.69
N VAL A 588 -12.16 -14.44 -7.33
CA VAL A 588 -11.85 -13.04 -7.03
C VAL A 588 -10.81 -12.49 -8.01
N GLN A 589 -10.92 -11.22 -8.33
CA GLN A 589 -10.00 -10.38 -9.10
C GLN A 589 -9.87 -10.73 -10.59
N GLU A 590 -9.69 -12.00 -10.94
CA GLU A 590 -9.46 -12.42 -12.34
C GLU A 590 -9.55 -13.94 -12.49
N ARG A 591 -9.82 -14.41 -13.70
CA ARG A 591 -9.68 -15.83 -14.05
C ARG A 591 -8.21 -16.22 -14.18
N GLY A 592 -7.41 -15.36 -14.78
CA GLY A 592 -6.00 -15.61 -14.97
C GLY A 592 -5.33 -14.69 -15.97
N LEU A 593 -4.01 -14.81 -16.11
CA LEU A 593 -3.21 -13.96 -17.00
C LEU A 593 -1.93 -14.66 -17.44
N TYR A 594 -1.29 -14.09 -18.45
CA TYR A 594 -0.08 -14.61 -19.10
C TYR A 594 -0.24 -16.05 -19.55
N PHE A 595 -1.25 -16.25 -20.41
CA PHE A 595 -1.59 -17.56 -20.94
C PHE A 595 -0.53 -18.07 -21.91
N LEU A 596 -0.36 -19.39 -21.97
CA LEU A 596 0.57 -20.03 -22.88
C LEU A 596 0.04 -19.90 -24.31
N GLY A 597 0.67 -19.04 -25.11
CA GLY A 597 0.41 -18.84 -26.53
C GLY A 597 1.50 -19.44 -27.40
N ASP A 598 1.47 -19.21 -28.72
CA ASP A 598 2.47 -19.64 -29.71
C ASP A 598 3.05 -21.01 -29.38
N LYS A 599 2.19 -22.02 -29.18
CA LYS A 599 2.55 -23.33 -28.67
C LYS A 599 2.42 -24.41 -29.71
N ASP A 600 3.31 -25.41 -29.63
CA ASP A 600 3.27 -26.61 -30.44
C ASP A 600 1.91 -27.33 -30.34
N ALA A 601 1.45 -27.95 -31.46
CA ALA A 601 0.18 -28.66 -31.53
C ALA A 601 0.06 -29.88 -30.55
N LYS A 602 1.16 -30.34 -29.99
CA LYS A 602 1.18 -31.39 -28.95
C LYS A 602 0.69 -30.92 -27.60
N TYR A 603 0.53 -29.63 -27.38
CA TYR A 603 -0.14 -29.10 -26.23
C TYR A 603 -1.65 -29.11 -26.38
N VAL A 604 -2.35 -29.53 -25.35
CA VAL A 604 -3.80 -29.59 -25.29
C VAL A 604 -4.33 -28.51 -24.35
N ASP A 605 -5.16 -27.61 -24.87
CA ASP A 605 -5.92 -26.68 -24.05
C ASP A 605 -7.04 -27.41 -23.34
N LEU A 606 -7.11 -27.29 -22.02
CA LEU A 606 -8.11 -27.95 -21.19
C LEU A 606 -9.34 -27.08 -20.94
N VAL A 607 -9.18 -25.76 -21.01
CA VAL A 607 -10.27 -24.79 -20.85
C VAL A 607 -10.11 -23.62 -21.83
N SER A 608 -11.24 -22.95 -22.12
CA SER A 608 -11.28 -21.65 -22.79
C SER A 608 -12.25 -20.70 -22.10
N MET A 609 -12.05 -19.40 -22.32
CA MET A 609 -12.85 -18.32 -21.75
C MET A 609 -12.94 -17.14 -22.72
N VAL A 610 -13.96 -16.30 -22.55
CA VAL A 610 -14.10 -15.01 -23.25
C VAL A 610 -14.22 -13.93 -22.18
N ASP A 611 -13.35 -12.92 -22.23
CA ASP A 611 -13.44 -11.78 -21.29
C ASP A 611 -14.65 -10.92 -21.63
N SER A 612 -15.27 -10.30 -20.62
CA SER A 612 -16.38 -9.37 -20.82
C SER A 612 -15.93 -7.97 -21.27
N PHE A 613 -14.66 -7.64 -21.13
CA PHE A 613 -14.12 -6.33 -21.49
C PHE A 613 -13.99 -6.13 -22.99
N LYS A 614 -14.53 -5.02 -23.51
CA LYS A 614 -14.54 -4.68 -24.94
C LYS A 614 -13.14 -4.62 -25.56
N ASP A 615 -12.15 -4.20 -24.78
CA ASP A 615 -10.75 -4.05 -25.20
C ASP A 615 -9.97 -5.37 -25.16
N ASN A 616 -10.61 -6.47 -24.75
CA ASN A 616 -10.03 -7.80 -24.68
C ASN A 616 -10.90 -8.86 -25.37
N PRO A 617 -11.30 -8.67 -26.64
CA PRO A 617 -12.25 -9.53 -27.34
C PRO A 617 -11.66 -10.89 -27.67
N GLY A 618 -12.55 -11.84 -27.99
CA GLY A 618 -12.23 -13.15 -28.51
C GLY A 618 -11.95 -14.21 -27.46
N GLU A 619 -12.04 -15.47 -27.89
CA GLU A 619 -11.80 -16.64 -27.05
C GLU A 619 -10.33 -16.73 -26.65
N LYS A 620 -10.07 -16.97 -25.36
CA LYS A 620 -8.74 -17.10 -24.78
C LYS A 620 -8.46 -18.56 -24.45
N LEU A 621 -7.41 -19.07 -25.05
CA LEU A 621 -6.81 -20.38 -24.82
C LEU A 621 -5.49 -20.21 -24.05
N GLY A 622 -4.92 -21.31 -23.54
CA GLY A 622 -3.59 -21.30 -22.92
C GLY A 622 -3.58 -21.04 -21.41
N SER A 623 -4.73 -20.86 -20.76
CA SER A 623 -4.81 -20.65 -19.31
C SER A 623 -4.62 -21.94 -18.51
N PHE A 624 -4.96 -23.08 -19.07
CA PHE A 624 -4.76 -24.41 -18.49
C PHE A 624 -4.45 -25.39 -19.62
N VAL A 625 -3.18 -25.79 -19.70
CA VAL A 625 -2.64 -26.54 -20.84
C VAL A 625 -1.88 -27.76 -20.35
N GLU A 626 -2.07 -28.90 -21.01
CA GLU A 626 -1.29 -30.13 -20.80
C GLU A 626 -0.35 -30.40 -21.99
N GLY A 627 0.92 -30.71 -21.72
CA GLY A 627 1.85 -31.34 -22.66
C GLY A 627 2.24 -32.73 -22.14
N LYS A 628 1.82 -33.80 -22.84
CA LYS A 628 2.27 -35.17 -22.54
C LYS A 628 3.72 -35.33 -22.96
N THR A 629 4.56 -35.90 -22.11
CA THR A 629 5.96 -36.17 -22.43
C THR A 629 6.39 -37.52 -21.86
N GLY A 630 6.85 -38.43 -22.71
CA GLY A 630 7.17 -39.79 -22.32
C GLY A 630 5.99 -40.48 -21.61
N LYS A 631 6.19 -40.90 -20.37
CA LYS A 631 5.17 -41.59 -19.56
C LYS A 631 4.39 -40.63 -18.62
N GLY A 632 4.78 -39.36 -18.54
CA GLY A 632 4.20 -38.39 -17.62
C GLY A 632 3.62 -37.17 -18.31
N ARG A 633 3.52 -36.09 -17.56
CA ARG A 633 2.84 -34.87 -18.02
C ARG A 633 3.47 -33.60 -17.48
N TRP A 634 3.35 -32.58 -18.29
CA TRP A 634 3.73 -31.23 -17.93
C TRP A 634 2.50 -30.33 -18.10
N ILE A 635 2.20 -29.51 -17.12
CA ILE A 635 0.99 -28.67 -17.09
C ILE A 635 1.43 -27.22 -16.90
N TYR A 636 0.89 -26.31 -17.73
CA TYR A 636 0.95 -24.89 -17.50
C TYR A 636 -0.39 -24.39 -16.98
N LEU A 637 -0.34 -23.60 -15.87
CA LEU A 637 -1.51 -23.09 -15.19
C LEU A 637 -1.41 -21.57 -15.05
N GLY A 638 -1.96 -20.85 -16.03
CA GLY A 638 -2.13 -19.40 -16.00
C GLY A 638 -3.41 -18.94 -15.28
N LEU A 639 -4.23 -19.89 -14.80
CA LEU A 639 -5.37 -19.59 -13.92
C LEU A 639 -4.89 -19.02 -12.58
N GLY A 640 -5.59 -18.03 -12.03
CA GLY A 640 -5.21 -17.29 -10.83
C GLY A 640 -5.38 -18.04 -9.51
N LEU A 641 -4.98 -19.31 -9.39
CA LEU A 641 -5.15 -20.11 -8.15
C LEU A 641 -4.53 -19.44 -6.93
N TRP A 642 -3.38 -18.79 -7.08
CA TRP A 642 -2.70 -18.09 -5.98
C TRP A 642 -3.52 -16.95 -5.35
N ARG A 643 -4.55 -16.46 -6.06
CA ARG A 643 -5.52 -15.46 -5.56
C ARG A 643 -6.72 -16.12 -4.91
N GLN A 644 -7.17 -17.23 -5.50
CA GLN A 644 -8.38 -17.93 -5.09
C GLN A 644 -8.18 -18.72 -3.79
N LEU A 645 -7.01 -19.31 -3.60
CA LEU A 645 -6.71 -20.10 -2.40
C LEU A 645 -6.70 -19.25 -1.13
N PRO A 646 -6.03 -18.08 -1.07
CA PRO A 646 -6.13 -17.17 0.07
C PRO A 646 -7.53 -16.63 0.32
N ALA A 647 -8.35 -16.52 -0.71
CA ALA A 647 -9.75 -16.10 -0.61
C ALA A 647 -10.69 -17.23 -0.15
N GLY A 648 -10.20 -18.46 -0.02
CA GLY A 648 -11.02 -19.60 0.41
C GLY A 648 -12.02 -20.09 -0.65
N THR A 649 -11.72 -19.89 -1.95
CA THR A 649 -12.63 -20.25 -3.04
C THR A 649 -12.71 -21.77 -3.19
N ASP A 650 -13.90 -22.34 -2.95
CA ASP A 650 -14.13 -23.79 -2.87
C ASP A 650 -13.63 -24.54 -4.11
N GLY A 651 -13.98 -24.06 -5.31
CA GLY A 651 -13.60 -24.72 -6.55
C GLY A 651 -12.10 -24.66 -6.84
N ALA A 652 -11.40 -23.66 -6.34
CA ALA A 652 -9.94 -23.58 -6.45
C ALA A 652 -9.26 -24.70 -5.61
N TYR A 653 -9.77 -24.96 -4.41
CA TYR A 653 -9.29 -26.09 -3.59
C TYR A 653 -9.61 -27.44 -4.21
N GLN A 654 -10.80 -27.60 -4.82
CA GLN A 654 -11.15 -28.82 -5.58
C GLN A 654 -10.20 -29.01 -6.76
N LEU A 655 -9.93 -27.95 -7.54
CA LEU A 655 -9.02 -27.99 -8.69
C LEU A 655 -7.58 -28.29 -8.26
N LEU A 656 -7.08 -27.65 -7.19
CA LEU A 656 -5.75 -27.94 -6.66
C LEU A 656 -5.64 -29.39 -6.16
N ALA A 657 -6.66 -29.91 -5.46
CA ALA A 657 -6.70 -31.31 -5.02
C ALA A 657 -6.63 -32.26 -6.22
N ASN A 658 -7.34 -31.96 -7.30
CA ASN A 658 -7.28 -32.76 -8.53
C ASN A 658 -5.89 -32.69 -9.17
N LEU A 659 -5.33 -31.49 -9.32
CA LEU A 659 -4.02 -31.28 -9.93
C LEU A 659 -2.91 -32.07 -9.21
N ILE A 660 -2.82 -31.98 -7.89
CA ILE A 660 -1.81 -32.75 -7.15
C ILE A 660 -2.08 -34.26 -7.11
N SER A 661 -3.33 -34.67 -7.39
CA SER A 661 -3.73 -36.08 -7.43
C SER A 661 -3.58 -36.75 -8.81
N LEU A 662 -3.25 -35.97 -9.86
CA LEU A 662 -3.10 -36.49 -11.22
C LEU A 662 -2.18 -37.74 -11.35
N PRO A 663 -1.08 -37.87 -10.58
CA PRO A 663 -0.25 -39.07 -10.62
C PRO A 663 -0.97 -40.35 -10.17
N LYS A 664 -2.09 -40.25 -9.45
CA LYS A 664 -2.89 -41.38 -8.95
C LYS A 664 -4.17 -41.58 -9.77
N ALA A 665 -4.45 -40.74 -10.74
CA ALA A 665 -5.56 -40.92 -11.67
C ALA A 665 -5.22 -42.06 -12.67
N ARG A 666 -6.09 -43.09 -12.75
CA ARG A 666 -5.96 -44.23 -13.66
C ARG A 666 -6.58 -43.94 -15.02
#